data_621b812fe86ffc2d0c37444c6be98773
#
_entry.id   621b812fe86ffc2d0c37444c6be98773
#
_cell.length_a   1.000
_cell.length_b   1.000
_cell.length_c   1.000
_cell.angle_alpha   90.00
_cell.angle_beta   90.00
_cell.angle_gamma   90.00
#
_symmetry.space_group_name_H-M   'P 1'
#
loop_
_entity.id
_entity.type
_entity.pdbx_description
1 polymer ?
#
loop_
_entity_poly.entity_id
_entity_poly.type
_entity_poly.pdbx_seq_one_letter_code
_entity_poly.pdbx_strand_id
1 'polypeptide(L)'
;MDLYSMSAAEAVKKLGSETDRGLSSREAEKRLGRDGENLLRGKKKKSLAAEFFEQFKDFTVIVLLIASGVSFATSFLEERGDFADPIMILIIVILNAAVGVIQQRRAEHSLEALKNMSAPTATVIRDGKETIIPASKLVRGDIIEVRAGDLVPADARLITSHSLFAQESALTGESVPCEKDARTAVKKGSEQAEIKNMIFSSTVITAGHARAVVTETGMDTAVGKIAHLLNTEDEPTTPLQIKLAKIGKALGIGALSVCALIFMLSILRGMGVLSAFMLSVSLAVAAIPEGLPAVVTVVLSLGVQRMAKSNAVIRRLPAVETLGAATYICSDKTGTLTQNKMTVTAACSASDEIPLTGDAAKKLFALAALCCDAKHTGKGEVSGEPTEAAIVAAAERSGTDTEKLRRKMPRTDEVPFSSERKMMSVAIKDGDKTITVAKGAPDVLIKHCTDIILNGRKIPMTSALREKILRLNSSLADRALRVIAVAAGDTKNGKPDETGLAFCGLIGMEDPPRKEAYEAVKTCRRAGITPVMITGDHAGTACATAKKLGILSRSGECLTGAQIDKMGENEFAQAVRTCRVYARVTPEHKVRIVKALRAHGEVVAMTGDGVNDAPALKAADIGCAMGKGGTQVAQNAADMILTDDNFATIVKAVAGGRGIYDNIRRAIHYLLGCNIGEILCVFAATLFGMPAPLLPIQLLFINLVTDSLPALALGAEMPDSRVMQRPPRDSAKSFFADRTGLDIVLEGMLIGALSLFAFVAGNSLFKNSCVELGRTMAFAAQSLCEIAHSFNMRSRRSVFSIGIFSNRKLTVCAALCAALQLTVMTVPPLAALFNVSALTPAEWLTVAALAISPIAFSELGKAVGGKRETE
;
A
#
# COMPACT_ATOMS: atom_id res chain seq x y z
N MET A 1 -26.49 22.73 17.34
CA MET A 1 -26.80 23.24 18.70
C MET A 1 -25.54 23.86 19.27
N ASP A 2 -25.66 25.04 19.93
CA ASP A 2 -24.49 25.80 20.43
C ASP A 2 -23.96 25.18 21.76
N LEU A 3 -23.54 23.93 21.73
CA LEU A 3 -23.06 23.20 22.91
C LEU A 3 -21.75 23.77 23.50
N TYR A 4 -21.01 24.55 22.70
CA TYR A 4 -19.80 25.26 23.14
C TYR A 4 -20.10 26.40 24.11
N SER A 5 -21.32 26.95 24.12
CA SER A 5 -21.70 28.03 25.05
C SER A 5 -22.20 27.52 26.42
N MET A 6 -22.29 26.18 26.59
CA MET A 6 -22.71 25.51 27.83
C MET A 6 -21.52 24.99 28.61
N SER A 7 -21.72 24.76 29.92
CA SER A 7 -20.73 24.02 30.70
C SER A 7 -20.59 22.57 30.20
N ALA A 8 -19.44 21.95 30.41
CA ALA A 8 -19.21 20.56 30.03
C ALA A 8 -20.26 19.59 30.60
N ALA A 9 -20.63 19.76 31.86
CA ALA A 9 -21.63 18.94 32.54
C ALA A 9 -23.03 19.07 31.93
N GLU A 10 -23.44 20.30 31.57
CA GLU A 10 -24.72 20.54 30.89
C GLU A 10 -24.73 19.93 29.49
N ALA A 11 -23.62 20.02 28.74
CA ALA A 11 -23.49 19.45 27.40
C ALA A 11 -23.61 17.92 27.45
N VAL A 12 -22.93 17.26 28.39
CA VAL A 12 -23.01 15.81 28.59
C VAL A 12 -24.43 15.38 28.93
N LYS A 13 -25.07 16.08 29.90
CA LYS A 13 -26.46 15.80 30.30
C LYS A 13 -27.46 16.00 29.16
N LYS A 14 -27.30 17.06 28.37
CA LYS A 14 -28.17 17.34 27.21
C LYS A 14 -28.05 16.31 26.11
N LEU A 15 -26.87 15.71 25.96
CA LEU A 15 -26.62 14.59 25.03
C LEU A 15 -27.01 13.23 25.61
N GLY A 16 -27.52 13.18 26.84
CA GLY A 16 -27.96 11.95 27.52
C GLY A 16 -26.83 10.95 27.73
N SER A 17 -25.65 11.45 28.09
CA SER A 17 -24.46 10.65 28.37
C SER A 17 -23.99 10.88 29.81
N GLU A 18 -23.06 10.03 30.27
CA GLU A 18 -22.41 10.14 31.57
C GLU A 18 -20.91 10.25 31.42
N THR A 19 -20.25 11.14 32.15
CA THR A 19 -18.81 11.44 31.98
C THR A 19 -17.92 10.22 32.21
N ASP A 20 -18.24 9.36 33.19
CA ASP A 20 -17.39 8.22 33.55
C ASP A 20 -17.84 6.91 32.93
N ARG A 21 -19.12 6.75 32.67
CA ARG A 21 -19.68 5.54 32.04
C ARG A 21 -19.88 5.62 30.54
N GLY A 22 -20.04 6.83 30.00
CA GLY A 22 -20.40 7.05 28.63
C GLY A 22 -21.81 6.55 28.29
N LEU A 23 -22.09 6.31 27.03
CA LEU A 23 -23.32 5.67 26.57
C LEU A 23 -23.28 4.17 26.80
N SER A 24 -24.47 3.55 27.01
CA SER A 24 -24.54 2.10 26.90
C SER A 24 -24.41 1.65 25.44
N SER A 25 -23.82 0.48 25.21
CA SER A 25 -23.66 -0.10 23.86
C SER A 25 -24.98 -0.19 23.11
N ARG A 26 -26.08 -0.52 23.82
CA ARG A 26 -27.43 -0.61 23.25
C ARG A 26 -27.97 0.76 22.80
N GLU A 27 -27.72 1.81 23.59
CA GLU A 27 -28.15 3.18 23.22
C GLU A 27 -27.32 3.71 22.05
N ALA A 28 -26.01 3.41 22.01
CA ALA A 28 -25.15 3.77 20.89
C ALA A 28 -25.60 3.11 19.58
N GLU A 29 -25.96 1.82 19.62
CA GLU A 29 -26.53 1.10 18.46
C GLU A 29 -27.85 1.69 17.97
N LYS A 30 -28.73 2.07 18.91
CA LYS A 30 -29.99 2.74 18.60
C LYS A 30 -29.78 4.10 17.92
N ARG A 31 -28.82 4.88 18.43
CA ARG A 31 -28.45 6.18 17.83
C ARG A 31 -27.81 6.01 16.47
N LEU A 32 -26.95 5.00 16.30
CA LEU A 32 -26.35 4.69 15.01
C LEU A 32 -27.40 4.33 13.95
N GLY A 33 -28.44 3.59 14.35
CA GLY A 33 -29.55 3.25 13.43
C GLY A 33 -30.43 4.47 13.07
N ARG A 34 -30.54 5.47 13.98
CA ARG A 34 -31.34 6.68 13.76
C ARG A 34 -30.58 7.77 13.00
N ASP A 35 -29.35 8.06 13.40
CA ASP A 35 -28.55 9.21 12.95
C ASP A 35 -27.61 8.82 11.79
N GLY A 36 -27.39 7.52 11.56
CA GLY A 36 -26.52 6.99 10.52
C GLY A 36 -25.04 6.94 10.97
N GLU A 37 -24.19 6.45 10.07
CA GLU A 37 -22.77 6.32 10.31
C GLU A 37 -22.05 7.69 10.26
N ASN A 38 -21.01 7.85 11.07
CA ASN A 38 -20.13 9.03 11.07
C ASN A 38 -19.20 9.00 9.84
N LEU A 39 -19.76 9.31 8.69
CA LEU A 39 -19.07 9.35 7.40
C LEU A 39 -19.40 10.63 6.65
N LEU A 40 -18.39 11.22 6.04
CA LEU A 40 -18.61 12.27 5.04
C LEU A 40 -19.17 11.60 3.79
N ARG A 41 -20.42 11.88 3.43
CA ARG A 41 -21.07 11.31 2.26
C ARG A 41 -20.39 11.82 0.99
N GLY A 42 -19.76 10.93 0.24
CA GLY A 42 -19.33 11.18 -1.14
C GLY A 42 -20.52 11.32 -2.10
N LYS A 43 -20.23 11.45 -3.39
CA LYS A 43 -21.26 11.45 -4.46
C LYS A 43 -22.21 10.26 -4.29
N LYS A 44 -23.51 10.48 -4.40
CA LYS A 44 -24.50 9.38 -4.40
C LYS A 44 -24.13 8.37 -5.48
N LYS A 45 -24.09 7.10 -5.13
CA LYS A 45 -23.88 6.01 -6.11
C LYS A 45 -24.96 6.13 -7.18
N LYS A 46 -24.54 6.09 -8.43
CA LYS A 46 -25.48 6.11 -9.56
C LYS A 46 -26.39 4.87 -9.49
N SER A 47 -27.61 4.98 -9.93
CA SER A 47 -28.50 3.81 -10.05
C SER A 47 -28.00 2.89 -11.18
N LEU A 48 -28.33 1.59 -11.10
CA LEU A 48 -28.01 0.62 -12.16
C LEU A 48 -28.46 1.10 -13.54
N ALA A 49 -29.65 1.69 -13.62
CA ALA A 49 -30.17 2.24 -14.87
C ALA A 49 -29.33 3.42 -15.37
N ALA A 50 -28.90 4.33 -14.47
CA ALA A 50 -28.06 5.45 -14.86
C ALA A 50 -26.69 5.00 -15.38
N GLU A 51 -26.06 4.01 -14.74
CA GLU A 51 -24.80 3.41 -15.18
C GLU A 51 -24.95 2.72 -16.54
N PHE A 52 -26.06 2.01 -16.74
CA PHE A 52 -26.37 1.36 -18.00
C PHE A 52 -26.52 2.36 -19.13
N PHE A 53 -27.32 3.42 -18.93
CA PHE A 53 -27.47 4.49 -19.95
C PHE A 53 -26.20 5.33 -20.15
N GLU A 54 -25.30 5.37 -19.16
CA GLU A 54 -24.01 6.04 -19.32
C GLU A 54 -23.08 5.30 -20.30
N GLN A 55 -23.18 3.97 -20.41
CA GLN A 55 -22.45 3.17 -21.41
C GLN A 55 -22.80 3.59 -22.84
N PHE A 56 -24.00 4.12 -23.09
CA PHE A 56 -24.43 4.61 -24.42
C PHE A 56 -23.75 5.92 -24.83
N LYS A 57 -22.97 6.55 -23.95
CA LYS A 57 -22.12 7.71 -24.29
C LYS A 57 -20.75 7.29 -24.82
N ASP A 58 -20.43 6.00 -24.75
CA ASP A 58 -19.18 5.50 -25.31
C ASP A 58 -19.16 5.68 -26.83
N PHE A 59 -18.00 6.07 -27.34
CA PHE A 59 -17.83 6.37 -28.78
C PHE A 59 -18.16 5.15 -29.64
N THR A 60 -17.76 3.95 -29.22
CA THR A 60 -18.01 2.70 -29.95
C THR A 60 -19.49 2.38 -30.02
N VAL A 61 -20.19 2.54 -28.90
CA VAL A 61 -21.64 2.31 -28.82
C VAL A 61 -22.39 3.31 -29.71
N ILE A 62 -21.97 4.59 -29.73
CA ILE A 62 -22.58 5.60 -30.62
C ILE A 62 -22.40 5.22 -32.08
N VAL A 63 -21.20 4.75 -32.48
CA VAL A 63 -20.94 4.30 -33.85
C VAL A 63 -21.84 3.11 -34.24
N LEU A 64 -21.99 2.13 -33.34
CA LEU A 64 -22.90 0.99 -33.53
C LEU A 64 -24.36 1.39 -33.64
N LEU A 65 -24.81 2.34 -32.84
CA LEU A 65 -26.18 2.87 -32.92
C LEU A 65 -26.43 3.59 -34.25
N ILE A 66 -25.47 4.37 -34.72
CA ILE A 66 -25.55 5.00 -36.04
C ILE A 66 -25.62 3.93 -37.12
N ALA A 67 -24.77 2.91 -37.06
CA ALA A 67 -24.76 1.80 -38.01
C ALA A 67 -26.10 1.03 -38.03
N SER A 68 -26.63 0.73 -36.83
CA SER A 68 -27.96 0.10 -36.68
C SER A 68 -29.05 0.97 -37.28
N GLY A 69 -29.01 2.29 -37.05
CA GLY A 69 -29.97 3.24 -37.63
C GLY A 69 -29.90 3.31 -39.16
N VAL A 70 -28.70 3.34 -39.73
CA VAL A 70 -28.49 3.31 -41.20
C VAL A 70 -28.97 1.97 -41.76
N SER A 71 -28.62 0.85 -41.13
CA SER A 71 -29.05 -0.49 -41.57
C SER A 71 -30.56 -0.65 -41.51
N PHE A 72 -31.22 -0.10 -40.48
CA PHE A 72 -32.69 -0.07 -40.33
C PHE A 72 -33.33 0.76 -41.45
N ALA A 73 -32.81 1.96 -41.71
CA ALA A 73 -33.33 2.85 -42.73
C ALA A 73 -33.21 2.24 -44.13
N THR A 74 -32.14 1.54 -44.45
CA THR A 74 -31.95 0.87 -45.77
C THR A 74 -32.81 -0.38 -45.93
N SER A 75 -32.95 -1.22 -44.90
CA SER A 75 -33.87 -2.36 -44.93
C SER A 75 -35.34 -1.93 -45.12
N PHE A 76 -35.68 -0.75 -44.61
CA PHE A 76 -36.99 -0.14 -44.81
C PHE A 76 -37.17 0.44 -46.24
N LEU A 77 -36.12 1.08 -46.81
CA LEU A 77 -36.17 1.69 -48.14
C LEU A 77 -36.10 0.68 -49.27
N GLU A 78 -35.45 -0.46 -49.07
CA GLU A 78 -35.24 -1.50 -50.10
C GLU A 78 -36.43 -2.52 -50.17
N GLU A 79 -37.49 -2.35 -49.39
CA GLU A 79 -38.64 -3.24 -49.25
C GLU A 79 -38.26 -4.72 -48.97
N ARG A 80 -37.03 -4.99 -48.59
CA ARG A 80 -36.52 -6.36 -48.39
C ARG A 80 -37.11 -7.04 -47.15
N GLY A 81 -37.70 -6.26 -46.20
CA GLY A 81 -38.29 -6.79 -44.97
C GLY A 81 -37.29 -7.51 -44.04
N ASP A 82 -35.99 -7.48 -44.31
CA ASP A 82 -34.96 -8.12 -43.51
C ASP A 82 -34.39 -7.14 -42.47
N PHE A 83 -34.90 -7.24 -41.24
CA PHE A 83 -34.47 -6.44 -40.11
C PHE A 83 -33.52 -7.22 -39.20
N ALA A 84 -32.98 -8.37 -39.63
CA ALA A 84 -32.13 -9.21 -38.78
C ALA A 84 -30.84 -8.47 -38.39
N ASP A 85 -30.18 -7.80 -39.33
CA ASP A 85 -28.90 -7.10 -39.07
C ASP A 85 -29.05 -5.93 -38.08
N PRO A 86 -30.00 -4.97 -38.25
CA PRO A 86 -30.13 -3.87 -37.31
C PRO A 86 -30.58 -4.31 -35.92
N ILE A 87 -31.43 -5.33 -35.82
CA ILE A 87 -31.85 -5.92 -34.56
C ILE A 87 -30.67 -6.60 -33.88
N MET A 88 -29.85 -7.32 -34.63
CA MET A 88 -28.64 -7.98 -34.13
C MET A 88 -27.65 -6.96 -33.55
N ILE A 89 -27.38 -5.86 -34.25
CA ILE A 89 -26.51 -4.77 -33.77
C ILE A 89 -27.08 -4.18 -32.46
N LEU A 90 -28.37 -3.98 -32.36
CA LEU A 90 -29.01 -3.46 -31.15
C LEU A 90 -28.88 -4.43 -29.95
N ILE A 91 -29.06 -5.73 -30.19
CA ILE A 91 -28.85 -6.77 -29.16
C ILE A 91 -27.39 -6.74 -28.67
N ILE A 92 -26.45 -6.58 -29.59
CA ILE A 92 -25.01 -6.47 -29.30
C ILE A 92 -24.74 -5.25 -28.39
N VAL A 93 -25.27 -4.08 -28.75
CA VAL A 93 -25.12 -2.85 -27.95
C VAL A 93 -25.66 -3.01 -26.54
N ILE A 94 -26.84 -3.62 -26.41
CA ILE A 94 -27.46 -3.88 -25.10
C ILE A 94 -26.58 -4.85 -24.26
N LEU A 95 -26.10 -5.93 -24.90
CA LEU A 95 -25.25 -6.92 -24.24
C LEU A 95 -23.93 -6.30 -23.76
N ASN A 96 -23.28 -5.52 -24.65
CA ASN A 96 -22.04 -4.81 -24.32
C ASN A 96 -22.22 -3.84 -23.14
N ALA A 97 -23.28 -3.01 -23.18
CA ALA A 97 -23.61 -2.12 -22.07
C ALA A 97 -23.85 -2.89 -20.76
N ALA A 98 -24.56 -4.02 -20.79
CA ALA A 98 -24.79 -4.84 -19.61
C ALA A 98 -23.50 -5.42 -19.03
N VAL A 99 -22.62 -5.96 -19.86
CA VAL A 99 -21.31 -6.50 -19.42
C VAL A 99 -20.41 -5.39 -18.92
N GLY A 100 -20.38 -4.22 -19.57
CA GLY A 100 -19.65 -3.04 -19.13
C GLY A 100 -20.04 -2.63 -17.70
N VAL A 101 -21.33 -2.55 -17.40
CA VAL A 101 -21.84 -2.26 -16.04
C VAL A 101 -21.41 -3.32 -15.03
N ILE A 102 -21.50 -4.61 -15.39
CA ILE A 102 -21.09 -5.72 -14.50
C ILE A 102 -19.61 -5.63 -14.18
N GLN A 103 -18.76 -5.38 -15.19
CA GLN A 103 -17.30 -5.24 -15.01
C GLN A 103 -16.97 -4.02 -14.15
N GLN A 104 -17.58 -2.87 -14.42
CA GLN A 104 -17.39 -1.65 -13.65
C GLN A 104 -17.78 -1.83 -12.19
N ARG A 105 -18.94 -2.42 -11.91
CA ARG A 105 -19.37 -2.69 -10.53
C ARG A 105 -18.48 -3.66 -9.77
N ARG A 106 -17.98 -4.70 -10.43
CA ARG A 106 -17.02 -5.61 -9.80
C ARG A 106 -15.73 -4.88 -9.42
N ALA A 107 -15.25 -3.98 -10.27
CA ALA A 107 -14.08 -3.15 -10.00
C ALA A 107 -14.34 -2.21 -8.81
N GLU A 108 -15.45 -1.47 -8.79
CA GLU A 108 -15.84 -0.54 -7.72
C GLU A 108 -16.02 -1.26 -6.37
N HIS A 109 -16.72 -2.39 -6.35
CA HIS A 109 -16.91 -3.18 -5.12
C HIS A 109 -15.58 -3.67 -4.52
N SER A 110 -14.65 -4.06 -5.39
CA SER A 110 -13.31 -4.47 -4.95
C SER A 110 -12.52 -3.31 -4.35
N LEU A 111 -12.67 -2.10 -4.87
CA LEU A 111 -12.05 -0.88 -4.35
C LEU A 111 -12.67 -0.44 -3.02
N GLU A 112 -13.99 -0.55 -2.87
CA GLU A 112 -14.70 -0.20 -1.64
C GLU A 112 -14.28 -1.10 -0.47
N ALA A 113 -14.12 -2.40 -0.71
CA ALA A 113 -13.60 -3.32 0.29
C ALA A 113 -12.21 -2.93 0.82
N LEU A 114 -11.36 -2.35 -0.03
CA LEU A 114 -10.04 -1.84 0.36
C LEU A 114 -10.11 -0.57 1.22
N LYS A 115 -10.99 0.38 0.87
CA LYS A 115 -11.21 1.60 1.67
C LYS A 115 -11.61 1.26 3.11
N ASN A 116 -12.41 0.23 3.30
CA ASN A 116 -12.85 -0.23 4.62
C ASN A 116 -11.73 -0.87 5.47
N MET A 117 -10.66 -1.39 4.87
CA MET A 117 -9.52 -1.98 5.61
C MET A 117 -8.62 -0.93 6.28
N SER A 118 -8.69 0.33 5.86
CA SER A 118 -7.90 1.45 6.39
C SER A 118 -8.77 2.50 7.09
N ALA A 119 -9.96 2.12 7.54
CA ALA A 119 -10.87 3.03 8.21
C ALA A 119 -10.27 3.53 9.54
N PRO A 120 -10.34 4.85 9.85
CA PRO A 120 -9.86 5.40 11.12
C PRO A 120 -10.63 4.80 12.30
N THR A 121 -9.95 4.70 13.44
CA THR A 121 -10.53 4.22 14.70
C THR A 121 -10.65 5.36 15.70
N ALA A 122 -11.50 5.17 16.72
CA ALA A 122 -11.65 6.10 17.83
C ALA A 122 -11.67 5.34 19.16
N THR A 123 -11.05 5.90 20.18
CA THR A 123 -11.11 5.40 21.55
C THR A 123 -12.32 6.00 22.24
N VAL A 124 -13.25 5.14 22.67
CA VAL A 124 -14.51 5.56 23.31
C VAL A 124 -14.69 4.91 24.66
N ILE A 125 -15.42 5.59 25.56
CA ILE A 125 -15.89 5.04 26.83
C ILE A 125 -17.36 4.69 26.66
N ARG A 126 -17.68 3.38 26.68
CA ARG A 126 -19.04 2.84 26.69
C ARG A 126 -19.19 1.79 27.80
N ASP A 127 -20.32 1.80 28.46
CA ASP A 127 -20.60 0.89 29.59
C ASP A 127 -19.51 0.96 30.69
N GLY A 128 -18.86 2.12 30.86
CA GLY A 128 -17.75 2.30 31.83
C GLY A 128 -16.42 1.65 31.42
N LYS A 129 -16.27 1.20 30.14
CA LYS A 129 -15.05 0.58 29.62
C LYS A 129 -14.51 1.35 28.44
N GLU A 130 -13.20 1.55 28.43
CA GLU A 130 -12.49 2.09 27.28
C GLU A 130 -12.41 1.00 26.19
N THR A 131 -12.89 1.33 24.99
CA THR A 131 -12.89 0.43 23.82
C THR A 131 -12.50 1.19 22.57
N ILE A 132 -11.80 0.51 21.64
CA ILE A 132 -11.46 1.07 20.33
C ILE A 132 -12.51 0.58 19.33
N ILE A 133 -13.15 1.52 18.66
CA ILE A 133 -14.16 1.24 17.63
C ILE A 133 -13.79 1.92 16.32
N PRO A 134 -14.31 1.44 15.16
CA PRO A 134 -14.24 2.21 13.91
C PRO A 134 -14.87 3.60 14.10
N ALA A 135 -14.20 4.66 13.64
CA ALA A 135 -14.70 6.03 13.77
C ALA A 135 -16.07 6.22 13.10
N SER A 136 -16.40 5.42 12.06
CA SER A 136 -17.71 5.41 11.42
C SER A 136 -18.85 5.03 12.36
N LYS A 137 -18.58 4.30 13.45
CA LYS A 137 -19.56 3.85 14.45
C LYS A 137 -19.74 4.81 15.63
N LEU A 138 -19.08 5.99 15.57
CA LEU A 138 -19.31 7.05 16.56
C LEU A 138 -20.70 7.65 16.41
N VAL A 139 -21.30 7.93 17.56
CA VAL A 139 -22.63 8.58 17.61
C VAL A 139 -22.59 9.81 18.54
N ARG A 140 -23.50 10.71 18.36
CA ARG A 140 -23.67 11.87 19.25
C ARG A 140 -23.88 11.43 20.70
N GLY A 141 -23.09 12.00 21.63
CA GLY A 141 -23.10 11.64 23.05
C GLY A 141 -22.07 10.59 23.44
N ASP A 142 -21.32 10.00 22.53
CA ASP A 142 -20.18 9.17 22.88
C ASP A 142 -19.12 9.99 23.61
N ILE A 143 -18.48 9.40 24.63
CA ILE A 143 -17.30 9.99 25.28
C ILE A 143 -16.06 9.45 24.58
N ILE A 144 -15.26 10.34 24.00
CA ILE A 144 -14.01 9.98 23.33
C ILE A 144 -12.80 10.43 24.14
N GLU A 145 -11.72 9.65 24.07
CA GLU A 145 -10.39 10.07 24.50
C GLU A 145 -9.54 10.40 23.27
N VAL A 146 -8.84 11.52 23.32
CA VAL A 146 -7.91 11.96 22.28
C VAL A 146 -6.56 12.31 22.90
N ARG A 147 -5.48 11.96 22.20
CA ARG A 147 -4.09 12.16 22.62
C ARG A 147 -3.26 12.77 21.50
N ALA A 148 -2.11 13.30 21.83
CA ALA A 148 -1.16 13.81 20.82
C ALA A 148 -0.90 12.75 19.73
N GLY A 149 -1.06 13.16 18.46
CA GLY A 149 -0.95 12.28 17.29
C GLY A 149 -2.28 11.71 16.79
N ASP A 150 -3.39 11.93 17.50
CA ASP A 150 -4.70 11.50 17.05
C ASP A 150 -5.33 12.50 16.07
N LEU A 151 -6.10 11.97 15.14
CA LEU A 151 -7.03 12.74 14.33
C LEU A 151 -8.37 12.78 15.06
N VAL A 152 -8.95 13.97 15.22
CA VAL A 152 -10.25 14.13 15.85
C VAL A 152 -11.33 13.49 14.97
N PRO A 153 -12.04 12.44 15.45
CA PRO A 153 -12.91 11.64 14.60
C PRO A 153 -14.30 12.26 14.36
N ALA A 154 -14.71 13.22 15.19
CA ALA A 154 -16.00 13.90 15.13
C ALA A 154 -15.91 15.23 15.89
N ASP A 155 -16.85 16.16 15.69
CA ASP A 155 -16.88 17.37 16.48
C ASP A 155 -17.26 17.03 17.94
N ALA A 156 -16.48 17.52 18.89
CA ALA A 156 -16.67 17.16 20.29
C ALA A 156 -16.43 18.34 21.26
N ARG A 157 -17.23 18.40 22.34
CA ARG A 157 -17.10 19.35 23.45
C ARG A 157 -16.15 18.77 24.48
N LEU A 158 -15.06 19.47 24.80
CA LEU A 158 -14.10 19.07 25.81
C LEU A 158 -14.74 18.97 27.19
N ILE A 159 -14.47 17.89 27.90
CA ILE A 159 -14.86 17.64 29.30
C ILE A 159 -13.67 17.94 30.20
N THR A 160 -12.53 17.36 29.89
CA THR A 160 -11.23 17.60 30.54
C THR A 160 -10.15 17.78 29.47
N SER A 161 -9.17 18.63 29.76
CA SER A 161 -8.02 18.86 28.88
C SER A 161 -6.76 19.09 29.71
N HIS A 162 -5.63 18.58 29.21
CA HIS A 162 -4.30 18.73 29.83
C HIS A 162 -3.31 19.13 28.74
N SER A 163 -2.88 20.39 28.76
CA SER A 163 -1.95 20.98 27.78
C SER A 163 -2.30 20.62 26.35
N LEU A 164 -3.59 20.73 25.97
CA LEU A 164 -4.12 20.29 24.71
C LEU A 164 -3.86 21.34 23.61
N PHE A 165 -3.23 20.94 22.53
CA PHE A 165 -3.07 21.75 21.33
C PHE A 165 -3.63 21.02 20.12
N ALA A 166 -4.41 21.72 19.30
CA ALA A 166 -4.98 21.18 18.08
C ALA A 166 -4.58 22.02 16.87
N GLN A 167 -4.19 21.36 15.78
CA GLN A 167 -3.94 22.00 14.51
C GLN A 167 -5.22 21.98 13.68
N GLU A 168 -5.80 23.16 13.45
CA GLU A 168 -7.09 23.34 12.79
C GLU A 168 -6.97 23.94 11.38
N SER A 169 -5.81 23.75 10.74
CA SER A 169 -5.52 24.33 9.40
C SER A 169 -6.55 23.94 8.33
N ALA A 170 -7.18 22.78 8.45
CA ALA A 170 -8.24 22.33 7.53
C ALA A 170 -9.54 23.19 7.63
N LEU A 171 -9.72 23.90 8.74
CA LEU A 171 -10.91 24.72 9.01
C LEU A 171 -10.61 26.21 8.97
N THR A 172 -9.46 26.62 9.51
CA THR A 172 -9.10 28.04 9.68
C THR A 172 -8.10 28.53 8.63
N GLY A 173 -7.43 27.61 7.94
CA GLY A 173 -6.32 27.92 7.02
C GLY A 173 -4.99 28.21 7.73
N GLU A 174 -4.97 28.35 9.04
CA GLU A 174 -3.77 28.65 9.82
C GLU A 174 -3.05 27.37 10.24
N SER A 175 -1.74 27.32 10.02
CA SER A 175 -0.90 26.12 10.32
C SER A 175 -0.39 26.07 11.76
N VAL A 176 -0.55 27.13 12.55
CA VAL A 176 -0.10 27.19 13.95
C VAL A 176 -1.09 26.43 14.84
N PRO A 177 -0.64 25.48 15.67
CA PRO A 177 -1.51 24.81 16.63
C PRO A 177 -2.14 25.79 17.62
N CYS A 178 -3.45 25.68 17.84
CA CYS A 178 -4.18 26.48 18.82
C CYS A 178 -4.36 25.71 20.14
N GLU A 179 -4.24 26.43 21.25
CA GLU A 179 -4.50 25.88 22.59
C GLU A 179 -6.00 25.65 22.77
N LYS A 180 -6.36 24.49 23.33
CA LYS A 180 -7.74 24.10 23.64
C LYS A 180 -7.88 23.83 25.13
N ASP A 181 -8.87 24.44 25.74
CA ASP A 181 -9.13 24.28 27.17
C ASP A 181 -10.63 24.06 27.46
N ALA A 182 -10.92 22.96 28.15
CA ALA A 182 -12.26 22.57 28.55
C ALA A 182 -12.99 23.63 29.40
N ARG A 183 -12.22 24.45 30.16
CA ARG A 183 -12.73 25.44 31.12
C ARG A 183 -13.06 26.79 30.48
N THR A 184 -12.60 27.04 29.27
CA THR A 184 -12.85 28.32 28.60
C THR A 184 -14.34 28.53 28.35
N ALA A 185 -14.89 29.62 28.83
CA ALA A 185 -16.25 30.02 28.50
C ALA A 185 -16.28 30.71 27.12
N VAL A 186 -17.09 30.21 26.23
CA VAL A 186 -17.26 30.76 24.85
C VAL A 186 -18.65 31.35 24.70
N LYS A 187 -18.72 32.55 24.16
CA LYS A 187 -20.03 33.25 23.94
C LYS A 187 -20.78 32.63 22.77
N LYS A 188 -22.10 32.67 22.82
CA LYS A 188 -22.96 32.28 21.71
C LYS A 188 -22.70 33.17 20.49
N GLY A 189 -22.44 32.57 19.33
CA GLY A 189 -22.17 33.32 18.10
C GLY A 189 -20.68 33.63 17.86
N SER A 190 -19.74 33.11 18.71
CA SER A 190 -18.32 33.20 18.44
C SER A 190 -17.93 32.50 17.14
N GLU A 191 -16.93 33.04 16.43
CA GLU A 191 -16.36 32.41 15.25
C GLU A 191 -15.63 31.09 15.62
N GLN A 192 -15.53 30.20 14.67
CA GLN A 192 -14.99 28.84 14.90
C GLN A 192 -13.57 28.84 15.45
N ALA A 193 -12.73 29.77 15.00
CA ALA A 193 -11.35 29.95 15.48
C ALA A 193 -11.27 30.37 16.96
N GLU A 194 -12.32 31.00 17.49
CA GLU A 194 -12.39 31.46 18.88
C GLU A 194 -12.89 30.36 19.86
N ILE A 195 -13.42 29.25 19.33
CA ILE A 195 -14.01 28.18 20.13
C ILE A 195 -12.89 27.29 20.70
N LYS A 196 -12.37 27.66 21.88
CA LYS A 196 -11.28 26.95 22.54
C LYS A 196 -11.71 25.69 23.29
N ASN A 197 -12.99 25.54 23.59
CA ASN A 197 -13.53 24.44 24.39
C ASN A 197 -14.14 23.30 23.57
N MET A 198 -13.91 23.29 22.25
CA MET A 198 -14.27 22.21 21.34
C MET A 198 -13.08 21.77 20.51
N ILE A 199 -13.12 20.54 20.07
CA ILE A 199 -12.26 19.96 19.04
C ILE A 199 -13.14 19.57 17.84
N PHE A 200 -12.59 19.72 16.64
CA PHE A 200 -13.35 19.56 15.40
C PHE A 200 -12.86 18.37 14.58
N SER A 201 -13.76 17.71 13.91
CA SER A 201 -13.48 16.58 13.03
C SER A 201 -12.37 16.91 12.03
N SER A 202 -11.51 15.92 11.73
CA SER A 202 -10.39 16.02 10.79
C SER A 202 -9.29 17.00 11.19
N THR A 203 -9.30 17.54 12.40
CA THR A 203 -8.18 18.28 12.98
C THR A 203 -7.22 17.34 13.74
N VAL A 204 -6.00 17.79 13.97
CA VAL A 204 -4.93 16.99 14.54
C VAL A 204 -4.59 17.43 15.95
N ILE A 205 -4.56 16.54 16.92
CA ILE A 205 -4.03 16.83 18.26
C ILE A 205 -2.49 16.78 18.19
N THR A 206 -1.85 17.93 18.39
CA THR A 206 -0.39 18.05 18.31
C THR A 206 0.30 17.85 19.65
N ALA A 207 -0.37 18.17 20.76
CA ALA A 207 0.16 17.98 22.11
C ALA A 207 -0.98 17.78 23.13
N GLY A 208 -0.68 17.12 24.25
CA GLY A 208 -1.59 16.89 25.37
C GLY A 208 -2.57 15.75 25.16
N HIS A 209 -3.56 15.68 26.03
CA HIS A 209 -4.65 14.71 25.98
C HIS A 209 -5.94 15.29 26.53
N ALA A 210 -7.10 14.76 26.11
CA ALA A 210 -8.39 15.23 26.57
C ALA A 210 -9.46 14.14 26.50
N ARG A 211 -10.51 14.32 27.33
CA ARG A 211 -11.80 13.66 27.16
C ARG A 211 -12.81 14.64 26.61
N ALA A 212 -13.64 14.20 25.67
CA ALA A 212 -14.64 15.03 25.05
C ALA A 212 -15.92 14.24 24.77
N VAL A 213 -17.07 14.93 24.74
CA VAL A 213 -18.34 14.34 24.32
C VAL A 213 -18.62 14.70 22.86
N VAL A 214 -18.92 13.71 22.04
CA VAL A 214 -19.25 13.90 20.61
C VAL A 214 -20.54 14.69 20.48
N THR A 215 -20.47 15.81 19.77
CA THR A 215 -21.59 16.74 19.58
C THR A 215 -22.25 16.57 18.22
N GLU A 216 -21.46 16.43 17.15
CA GLU A 216 -21.93 16.25 15.78
C GLU A 216 -21.08 15.19 15.06
N THR A 217 -21.70 14.46 14.11
CA THR A 217 -21.08 13.37 13.35
C THR A 217 -21.32 13.54 11.85
N GLY A 218 -20.44 13.00 11.02
CA GLY A 218 -20.60 12.93 9.56
C GLY A 218 -20.78 14.30 8.90
N MET A 219 -21.83 14.45 8.11
CA MET A 219 -22.13 15.68 7.36
C MET A 219 -22.55 16.87 8.23
N ASP A 220 -22.91 16.63 9.49
CA ASP A 220 -23.31 17.67 10.42
C ASP A 220 -22.11 18.34 11.11
N THR A 221 -20.90 17.73 11.03
CA THR A 221 -19.65 18.31 11.54
C THR A 221 -19.28 19.60 10.81
N ALA A 222 -18.40 20.39 11.38
CA ALA A 222 -17.86 21.60 10.77
C ALA A 222 -17.24 21.33 9.39
N VAL A 223 -16.42 20.28 9.31
CA VAL A 223 -15.82 19.81 8.04
C VAL A 223 -16.89 19.24 7.09
N GLY A 224 -17.88 18.52 7.59
CA GLY A 224 -18.99 18.00 6.79
C GLY A 224 -19.78 19.08 6.08
N LYS A 225 -20.03 20.22 6.74
CA LYS A 225 -20.69 21.38 6.13
C LYS A 225 -19.86 22.02 5.02
N ILE A 226 -18.53 22.09 5.19
CA ILE A 226 -17.60 22.56 4.14
C ILE A 226 -17.56 21.55 2.98
N ALA A 227 -17.48 20.25 3.27
CA ALA A 227 -17.47 19.19 2.26
C ALA A 227 -18.75 19.19 1.39
N HIS A 228 -19.89 19.58 1.94
CA HIS A 228 -21.13 19.73 1.18
C HIS A 228 -21.03 20.81 0.08
N LEU A 229 -20.22 21.85 0.30
CA LEU A 229 -19.96 22.91 -0.67
C LEU A 229 -18.90 22.53 -1.72
N LEU A 230 -18.01 21.58 -1.41
CA LEU A 230 -16.86 21.19 -2.24
C LEU A 230 -17.07 19.87 -3.01
N ASN A 231 -18.25 19.25 -2.98
CA ASN A 231 -18.55 17.92 -3.55
C ASN A 231 -18.47 17.82 -5.10
N THR A 232 -17.59 18.58 -5.75
CA THR A 232 -17.43 18.64 -7.21
C THR A 232 -16.13 18.06 -7.74
N GLU A 233 -15.16 17.71 -6.92
CA GLU A 233 -13.88 17.15 -7.42
C GLU A 233 -13.95 15.63 -7.62
N ASP A 234 -13.56 15.19 -8.83
CA ASP A 234 -13.42 13.77 -9.15
C ASP A 234 -12.14 13.18 -8.50
N GLU A 235 -12.15 11.88 -8.19
CA GLU A 235 -10.96 11.21 -7.67
C GLU A 235 -9.81 11.35 -8.70
N PRO A 236 -8.58 11.67 -8.27
CA PRO A 236 -7.46 11.85 -9.18
C PRO A 236 -7.15 10.54 -9.93
N THR A 237 -7.07 10.64 -11.25
CA THR A 237 -6.71 9.51 -12.12
C THR A 237 -5.26 9.09 -11.92
N THR A 238 -4.98 7.79 -12.00
CA THR A 238 -3.62 7.28 -11.86
C THR A 238 -2.75 7.63 -13.10
N PRO A 239 -1.42 7.78 -12.96
CA PRO A 239 -0.53 7.98 -14.10
C PRO A 239 -0.70 6.90 -15.18
N LEU A 240 -0.94 5.65 -14.77
CA LEU A 240 -1.22 4.55 -15.68
C LEU A 240 -2.53 4.76 -16.45
N GLN A 241 -3.59 5.19 -15.78
CA GLN A 241 -4.88 5.49 -16.45
C GLN A 241 -4.73 6.61 -17.48
N ILE A 242 -3.94 7.64 -17.16
CA ILE A 242 -3.64 8.74 -18.12
C ILE A 242 -2.86 8.20 -19.32
N LYS A 243 -1.84 7.36 -19.10
CA LYS A 243 -1.07 6.72 -20.20
C LYS A 243 -1.97 5.82 -21.04
N LEU A 244 -2.85 5.03 -20.41
CA LEU A 244 -3.81 4.16 -21.10
C LEU A 244 -4.83 4.94 -21.93
N ALA A 245 -5.35 6.05 -21.41
CA ALA A 245 -6.25 6.92 -22.16
C ALA A 245 -5.57 7.50 -23.41
N LYS A 246 -4.27 7.87 -23.31
CA LYS A 246 -3.49 8.30 -24.48
C LYS A 246 -3.30 7.18 -25.50
N ILE A 247 -3.01 5.96 -25.04
CA ILE A 247 -2.89 4.77 -25.91
C ILE A 247 -4.23 4.48 -26.58
N GLY A 248 -5.33 4.45 -25.82
CA GLY A 248 -6.68 4.24 -26.35
C GLY A 248 -7.06 5.26 -27.44
N LYS A 249 -6.73 6.55 -27.20
CA LYS A 249 -6.95 7.60 -28.21
C LYS A 249 -6.10 7.38 -29.48
N ALA A 250 -4.84 7.01 -29.32
CA ALA A 250 -3.96 6.74 -30.47
C ALA A 250 -4.45 5.53 -31.28
N LEU A 251 -4.85 4.45 -30.60
CA LEU A 251 -5.44 3.26 -31.22
C LEU A 251 -6.76 3.58 -31.91
N GLY A 252 -7.64 4.36 -31.26
CA GLY A 252 -8.90 4.78 -31.87
C GLY A 252 -8.69 5.57 -33.17
N ILE A 253 -7.73 6.51 -33.18
CA ILE A 253 -7.37 7.26 -34.41
C ILE A 253 -6.81 6.31 -35.48
N GLY A 254 -5.93 5.38 -35.09
CA GLY A 254 -5.37 4.38 -36.00
C GLY A 254 -6.47 3.48 -36.59
N ALA A 255 -7.39 2.99 -35.77
CA ALA A 255 -8.53 2.19 -36.19
C ALA A 255 -9.43 2.94 -37.17
N LEU A 256 -9.80 4.18 -36.85
CA LEU A 256 -10.60 5.02 -37.78
C LEU A 256 -9.90 5.24 -39.11
N SER A 257 -8.57 5.41 -39.11
CA SER A 257 -7.80 5.56 -40.35
C SER A 257 -7.85 4.29 -41.20
N VAL A 258 -7.72 3.11 -40.58
CA VAL A 258 -7.84 1.83 -41.29
C VAL A 258 -9.28 1.61 -41.79
N CYS A 259 -10.30 1.97 -40.99
CA CYS A 259 -11.70 1.89 -41.41
C CYS A 259 -11.98 2.81 -42.64
N ALA A 260 -11.46 4.02 -42.64
CA ALA A 260 -11.61 4.94 -43.75
C ALA A 260 -10.91 4.40 -45.03
N LEU A 261 -9.73 3.78 -44.87
CA LEU A 261 -9.01 3.15 -45.97
C LEU A 261 -9.78 1.95 -46.53
N ILE A 262 -10.33 1.09 -45.67
CA ILE A 262 -11.14 -0.07 -46.08
C ILE A 262 -12.42 0.39 -46.76
N PHE A 263 -13.08 1.40 -46.25
CA PHE A 263 -14.25 2.00 -46.89
C PHE A 263 -13.94 2.45 -48.31
N MET A 264 -12.87 3.23 -48.46
CA MET A 264 -12.42 3.72 -49.76
C MET A 264 -12.05 2.58 -50.71
N LEU A 265 -11.27 1.59 -50.26
CA LEU A 265 -10.90 0.42 -51.05
C LEU A 265 -12.11 -0.41 -51.47
N SER A 266 -13.09 -0.59 -50.60
CA SER A 266 -14.32 -1.32 -50.89
C SER A 266 -15.16 -0.62 -51.97
N ILE A 267 -15.28 0.71 -51.91
CA ILE A 267 -15.96 1.52 -52.93
C ILE A 267 -15.21 1.46 -54.28
N LEU A 268 -13.89 1.61 -54.29
CA LEU A 268 -13.07 1.50 -55.52
C LEU A 268 -13.20 0.14 -56.19
N ARG A 269 -13.56 -0.90 -55.47
CA ARG A 269 -13.80 -2.26 -55.96
C ARG A 269 -15.25 -2.50 -56.41
N GLY A 270 -16.10 -1.45 -56.41
CA GLY A 270 -17.50 -1.56 -56.83
C GLY A 270 -18.44 -2.16 -55.81
N MET A 271 -18.02 -2.26 -54.54
CA MET A 271 -18.94 -2.64 -53.46
C MET A 271 -19.97 -1.53 -53.21
N GLY A 272 -21.22 -1.87 -53.00
CA GLY A 272 -22.25 -0.88 -52.64
C GLY A 272 -21.82 -0.06 -51.40
N VAL A 273 -22.13 1.24 -51.45
CA VAL A 273 -21.73 2.21 -50.39
C VAL A 273 -22.14 1.72 -48.98
N LEU A 274 -23.33 1.15 -48.85
CA LEU A 274 -23.84 0.63 -47.61
C LEU A 274 -23.05 -0.57 -47.12
N SER A 275 -22.78 -1.56 -47.96
CA SER A 275 -22.01 -2.74 -47.62
C SER A 275 -20.57 -2.38 -47.23
N ALA A 276 -19.95 -1.43 -47.92
CA ALA A 276 -18.64 -0.90 -47.61
C ALA A 276 -18.65 -0.16 -46.25
N PHE A 277 -19.71 0.61 -45.95
CA PHE A 277 -19.89 1.28 -44.70
C PHE A 277 -20.04 0.28 -43.54
N MET A 278 -20.91 -0.73 -43.69
CA MET A 278 -21.12 -1.76 -42.67
C MET A 278 -19.86 -2.56 -42.37
N LEU A 279 -19.07 -2.90 -43.40
CA LEU A 279 -17.77 -3.57 -43.21
C LEU A 279 -16.80 -2.70 -42.42
N SER A 280 -16.73 -1.42 -42.75
CA SER A 280 -15.83 -0.47 -42.08
C SER A 280 -16.24 -0.23 -40.64
N VAL A 281 -17.54 -0.14 -40.31
CA VAL A 281 -18.07 -0.03 -38.98
C VAL A 281 -17.78 -1.28 -38.18
N SER A 282 -17.96 -2.46 -38.77
CA SER A 282 -17.65 -3.75 -38.13
C SER A 282 -16.19 -3.80 -37.65
N LEU A 283 -15.27 -3.32 -38.53
CA LEU A 283 -13.87 -3.26 -38.17
C LEU A 283 -13.57 -2.20 -37.10
N ALA A 284 -14.28 -1.06 -37.13
CA ALA A 284 -14.12 -0.04 -36.07
C ALA A 284 -14.41 -0.59 -34.66
N VAL A 285 -15.44 -1.44 -34.58
CA VAL A 285 -15.82 -2.12 -33.33
C VAL A 285 -14.73 -3.12 -32.89
N ALA A 286 -14.23 -3.93 -33.82
CA ALA A 286 -13.16 -4.89 -33.54
C ALA A 286 -11.85 -4.22 -33.10
N ALA A 287 -11.58 -3.01 -33.61
CA ALA A 287 -10.31 -2.32 -33.39
C ALA A 287 -10.16 -1.66 -32.01
N ILE A 288 -11.24 -1.52 -31.23
CA ILE A 288 -11.21 -0.83 -29.93
C ILE A 288 -11.27 -1.86 -28.79
N PRO A 289 -10.20 -2.00 -27.96
CA PRO A 289 -10.20 -2.94 -26.86
C PRO A 289 -11.08 -2.42 -25.70
N GLU A 290 -12.37 -2.65 -25.76
CA GLU A 290 -13.36 -2.14 -24.78
C GLU A 290 -13.09 -2.64 -23.35
N GLY A 291 -12.56 -3.85 -23.20
CA GLY A 291 -12.23 -4.44 -21.90
C GLY A 291 -11.00 -3.85 -21.20
N LEU A 292 -10.17 -3.06 -21.88
CA LEU A 292 -8.86 -2.64 -21.39
C LEU A 292 -8.91 -1.86 -20.04
N PRO A 293 -9.72 -0.80 -19.87
CA PRO A 293 -9.80 -0.06 -18.61
C PRO A 293 -10.32 -0.91 -17.46
N ALA A 294 -11.32 -1.75 -17.71
CA ALA A 294 -11.91 -2.64 -16.73
C ALA A 294 -10.91 -3.72 -16.27
N VAL A 295 -10.19 -4.34 -17.20
CA VAL A 295 -9.15 -5.34 -16.91
C VAL A 295 -8.07 -4.73 -16.01
N VAL A 296 -7.56 -3.54 -16.34
CA VAL A 296 -6.53 -2.85 -15.54
C VAL A 296 -7.01 -2.58 -14.12
N THR A 297 -8.23 -2.07 -13.98
CA THR A 297 -8.81 -1.77 -12.66
C THR A 297 -8.97 -3.04 -11.80
N VAL A 298 -9.46 -4.12 -12.40
CA VAL A 298 -9.59 -5.41 -11.71
C VAL A 298 -8.21 -5.98 -11.32
N VAL A 299 -7.23 -5.92 -12.21
CA VAL A 299 -5.85 -6.38 -11.93
C VAL A 299 -5.22 -5.59 -10.79
N LEU A 300 -5.36 -4.27 -10.78
CA LEU A 300 -4.90 -3.40 -9.68
C LEU A 300 -5.59 -3.80 -8.37
N SER A 301 -6.91 -3.96 -8.38
CA SER A 301 -7.67 -4.34 -7.20
C SER A 301 -7.24 -5.70 -6.62
N LEU A 302 -7.10 -6.73 -7.47
CA LEU A 302 -6.60 -8.05 -7.05
C LEU A 302 -5.17 -7.97 -6.49
N GLY A 303 -4.33 -7.13 -7.08
CA GLY A 303 -2.97 -6.89 -6.62
C GLY A 303 -2.94 -6.26 -5.23
N VAL A 304 -3.73 -5.20 -5.03
CA VAL A 304 -3.82 -4.51 -3.74
C VAL A 304 -4.39 -5.42 -2.65
N GLN A 305 -5.39 -6.25 -2.95
CA GLN A 305 -5.89 -7.24 -2.00
C GLN A 305 -4.80 -8.25 -1.56
N ARG A 306 -3.91 -8.67 -2.48
CA ARG A 306 -2.76 -9.53 -2.12
C ARG A 306 -1.76 -8.79 -1.24
N MET A 307 -1.47 -7.51 -1.53
CA MET A 307 -0.58 -6.68 -0.72
C MET A 307 -1.13 -6.51 0.69
N ALA A 308 -2.43 -6.24 0.83
CA ALA A 308 -3.10 -6.14 2.13
C ALA A 308 -3.00 -7.44 2.95
N LYS A 309 -3.18 -8.61 2.32
CA LYS A 309 -2.96 -9.92 2.97
C LYS A 309 -1.50 -10.14 3.41
N SER A 310 -0.57 -9.39 2.82
CA SER A 310 0.86 -9.39 3.18
C SER A 310 1.24 -8.22 4.09
N ASN A 311 0.29 -7.68 4.84
CA ASN A 311 0.44 -6.59 5.80
C ASN A 311 0.75 -5.21 5.18
N ALA A 312 0.59 -5.03 3.87
CA ALA A 312 0.75 -3.75 3.18
C ALA A 312 -0.60 -3.25 2.67
N VAL A 313 -1.26 -2.39 3.45
CA VAL A 313 -2.58 -1.83 3.10
C VAL A 313 -2.39 -0.56 2.29
N ILE A 314 -2.76 -0.60 1.03
CA ILE A 314 -2.69 0.53 0.11
C ILE A 314 -3.91 1.44 0.29
N ARG A 315 -3.69 2.71 0.48
CA ARG A 315 -4.75 3.73 0.61
C ARG A 315 -5.05 4.45 -0.69
N ARG A 316 -4.04 4.63 -1.55
CA ARG A 316 -4.16 5.28 -2.85
C ARG A 316 -3.66 4.37 -3.95
N LEU A 317 -4.49 4.08 -4.95
CA LEU A 317 -4.14 3.16 -6.05
C LEU A 317 -2.89 3.56 -6.84
N PRO A 318 -2.64 4.87 -7.11
CA PRO A 318 -1.43 5.29 -7.81
C PRO A 318 -0.14 4.82 -7.13
N ALA A 319 -0.14 4.69 -5.80
CA ALA A 319 1.02 4.26 -5.04
C ALA A 319 1.53 2.85 -5.42
N VAL A 320 0.65 1.96 -5.90
CA VAL A 320 1.02 0.60 -6.31
C VAL A 320 1.98 0.63 -7.50
N GLU A 321 1.68 1.46 -8.50
CA GLU A 321 2.51 1.62 -9.68
C GLU A 321 3.85 2.26 -9.31
N THR A 322 3.80 3.34 -8.54
CA THR A 322 4.97 4.11 -8.11
C THR A 322 5.89 3.26 -7.23
N LEU A 323 5.31 2.44 -6.32
CA LEU A 323 6.06 1.54 -5.45
C LEU A 323 6.88 0.52 -6.23
N GLY A 324 6.34 -0.01 -7.34
CA GLY A 324 7.07 -0.92 -8.23
C GLY A 324 8.26 -0.27 -8.93
N ALA A 325 8.27 1.06 -9.05
CA ALA A 325 9.35 1.85 -9.64
C ALA A 325 10.32 2.45 -8.61
N ALA A 326 10.12 2.21 -7.30
CA ALA A 326 10.93 2.78 -6.24
C ALA A 326 12.43 2.51 -6.43
N THR A 327 13.24 3.57 -6.36
CA THR A 327 14.71 3.55 -6.45
C THR A 327 15.37 3.76 -5.10
N TYR A 328 14.70 4.49 -4.20
CA TYR A 328 15.13 4.75 -2.82
C TYR A 328 14.05 4.35 -1.82
N ILE A 329 14.47 3.74 -0.71
CA ILE A 329 13.62 3.53 0.46
C ILE A 329 14.27 4.21 1.65
N CYS A 330 13.74 5.37 2.03
CA CYS A 330 14.12 6.14 3.19
C CYS A 330 13.34 5.65 4.40
N SER A 331 14.03 5.05 5.37
CA SER A 331 13.38 4.44 6.54
C SER A 331 13.81 5.12 7.83
N ASP A 332 12.84 5.42 8.70
CA ASP A 332 13.15 5.70 10.09
C ASP A 332 13.77 4.44 10.72
N LYS A 333 14.66 4.64 11.69
CA LYS A 333 15.33 3.55 12.39
C LYS A 333 14.38 2.85 13.35
N THR A 334 13.77 3.66 14.26
CA THR A 334 13.04 3.15 15.42
C THR A 334 11.70 2.56 15.02
N GLY A 335 11.38 1.37 15.54
CA GLY A 335 10.09 0.70 15.25
C GLY A 335 9.96 0.08 13.86
N THR A 336 10.73 0.54 12.87
CA THR A 336 10.69 0.05 11.48
C THR A 336 11.82 -0.91 11.18
N LEU A 337 13.07 -0.45 11.28
CA LEU A 337 14.27 -1.27 11.10
C LEU A 337 14.64 -2.04 12.37
N THR A 338 14.25 -1.51 13.53
CA THR A 338 14.46 -2.08 14.85
C THR A 338 13.15 -2.54 15.48
N GLN A 339 13.26 -3.28 16.61
CA GLN A 339 12.09 -3.90 17.25
C GLN A 339 11.27 -2.93 18.11
N ASN A 340 11.76 -1.70 18.31
CA ASN A 340 11.23 -0.72 19.28
C ASN A 340 11.15 -1.31 20.71
N LYS A 341 12.11 -2.16 21.05
CA LYS A 341 12.16 -2.86 22.35
C LYS A 341 13.60 -2.86 22.84
N MET A 342 13.88 -2.00 23.84
CA MET A 342 15.20 -1.99 24.47
C MET A 342 15.53 -3.38 25.01
N THR A 343 16.75 -3.83 24.76
CA THR A 343 17.22 -5.14 25.19
C THR A 343 18.63 -5.02 25.74
N VAL A 344 18.88 -5.59 26.90
CA VAL A 344 20.23 -5.68 27.47
C VAL A 344 21.04 -6.68 26.66
N THR A 345 22.15 -6.21 26.09
CA THR A 345 23.07 -6.97 25.23
C THR A 345 24.49 -7.04 25.77
N ALA A 346 24.83 -6.21 26.75
CA ALA A 346 26.13 -6.22 27.41
C ALA A 346 25.99 -5.93 28.89
N ALA A 347 26.86 -6.52 29.70
CA ALA A 347 27.03 -6.21 31.11
C ALA A 347 28.54 -6.18 31.42
N CYS A 348 28.96 -5.20 32.22
CA CYS A 348 30.34 -5.11 32.66
C CYS A 348 30.41 -5.04 34.18
N SER A 349 31.34 -5.76 34.79
CA SER A 349 31.80 -5.49 36.13
C SER A 349 32.70 -4.24 36.11
N ALA A 350 33.29 -3.98 37.20
CA ALA A 350 34.26 -2.89 37.36
C ALA A 350 35.51 -3.05 36.50
N SER A 351 35.85 -4.25 36.08
CA SER A 351 37.11 -4.54 35.36
C SER A 351 36.89 -4.98 33.93
N ASP A 352 35.83 -5.74 33.64
CA ASP A 352 35.70 -6.41 32.35
C ASP A 352 34.23 -6.68 32.00
N GLU A 353 33.96 -6.95 30.70
CA GLU A 353 32.66 -7.41 30.23
C GLU A 353 32.40 -8.82 30.80
N ILE A 354 31.18 -9.03 31.33
CA ILE A 354 30.78 -10.27 31.97
C ILE A 354 29.68 -10.99 31.18
N PRO A 355 29.65 -12.34 31.18
CA PRO A 355 28.58 -13.08 30.52
C PRO A 355 27.20 -12.75 31.09
N LEU A 356 26.22 -12.51 30.24
CA LEU A 356 24.83 -12.13 30.64
C LEU A 356 24.13 -13.21 31.48
N THR A 357 24.54 -14.47 31.36
CA THR A 357 24.00 -15.62 32.08
C THR A 357 24.80 -15.97 33.35
N GLY A 358 25.88 -15.24 33.64
CA GLY A 358 26.74 -15.49 34.82
C GLY A 358 26.15 -14.94 36.13
N ASP A 359 26.61 -15.49 37.23
CA ASP A 359 26.16 -15.07 38.57
C ASP A 359 26.43 -13.59 38.86
N ALA A 360 27.52 -13.04 38.33
CA ALA A 360 27.84 -11.63 38.49
C ALA A 360 26.80 -10.74 37.78
N ALA A 361 26.42 -11.10 36.56
CA ALA A 361 25.38 -10.39 35.79
C ALA A 361 24.02 -10.53 36.46
N LYS A 362 23.67 -11.71 36.95
CA LYS A 362 22.44 -11.98 37.71
C LYS A 362 22.30 -11.05 38.92
N LYS A 363 23.37 -10.90 39.72
CA LYS A 363 23.40 -9.99 40.88
C LYS A 363 23.26 -8.50 40.42
N LEU A 364 23.94 -8.11 39.36
CA LEU A 364 23.86 -6.75 38.80
C LEU A 364 22.44 -6.42 38.32
N PHE A 365 21.83 -7.34 37.57
CA PHE A 365 20.48 -7.14 37.04
C PHE A 365 19.44 -7.15 38.16
N ALA A 366 19.58 -8.00 39.18
CA ALA A 366 18.71 -8.06 40.32
C ALA A 366 18.71 -6.73 41.12
N LEU A 367 19.92 -6.18 41.39
CA LEU A 367 20.08 -4.87 42.03
C LEU A 367 19.44 -3.76 41.17
N ALA A 368 19.74 -3.71 39.90
CA ALA A 368 19.20 -2.71 38.99
C ALA A 368 17.66 -2.79 38.91
N ALA A 369 17.07 -4.00 38.88
CA ALA A 369 15.62 -4.21 38.81
C ALA A 369 14.88 -3.72 40.08
N LEU A 370 15.52 -3.71 41.25
CA LEU A 370 14.97 -3.12 42.48
C LEU A 370 14.83 -1.59 42.37
N CYS A 371 15.69 -0.93 41.56
CA CYS A 371 15.65 0.49 41.29
C CYS A 371 14.83 0.83 40.02
N CYS A 372 13.91 -0.02 39.55
CA CYS A 372 13.05 0.18 38.39
C CYS A 372 11.56 0.18 38.78
N ASP A 373 10.76 1.00 38.07
CA ASP A 373 9.31 1.08 38.28
C ASP A 373 8.54 0.14 37.33
N ALA A 374 9.18 -0.36 36.28
CA ALA A 374 8.61 -1.32 35.34
C ALA A 374 8.14 -2.60 36.04
N LYS A 375 6.96 -3.12 35.67
CA LYS A 375 6.29 -4.27 36.28
C LYS A 375 5.95 -5.34 35.28
N HIS A 376 5.87 -6.58 35.75
CA HIS A 376 5.44 -7.71 34.92
C HIS A 376 3.93 -7.70 34.73
N THR A 377 3.43 -7.93 33.51
CA THR A 377 1.99 -7.89 33.16
C THR A 377 1.33 -9.27 33.09
N GLY A 378 1.91 -10.31 33.70
CA GLY A 378 1.33 -11.65 33.79
C GLY A 378 1.28 -12.50 32.51
N LYS A 379 1.58 -11.91 31.33
CA LYS A 379 1.65 -12.58 30.02
C LYS A 379 3.08 -12.75 29.48
N GLY A 380 4.10 -12.65 30.36
CA GLY A 380 5.51 -12.68 29.93
C GLY A 380 6.03 -11.35 29.39
N GLU A 381 5.24 -10.28 29.46
CA GLU A 381 5.63 -8.93 29.05
C GLU A 381 5.88 -8.03 30.24
N VAL A 382 6.87 -7.13 30.13
CA VAL A 382 7.20 -6.14 31.14
C VAL A 382 6.70 -4.78 30.64
N SER A 383 5.86 -4.11 31.47
CA SER A 383 5.32 -2.78 31.18
C SER A 383 6.05 -1.73 31.99
N GLY A 384 6.39 -0.59 31.40
CA GLY A 384 7.09 0.52 32.01
C GLY A 384 7.94 1.28 31.01
N GLU A 385 8.77 2.19 31.51
CA GLU A 385 9.74 2.92 30.68
C GLU A 385 10.67 1.91 29.96
N PRO A 386 10.96 2.05 28.66
CA PRO A 386 11.67 1.03 27.87
C PRO A 386 13.03 0.61 28.45
N THR A 387 13.79 1.54 29.04
CA THR A 387 15.10 1.25 29.64
C THR A 387 14.94 0.37 30.89
N GLU A 388 13.96 0.68 31.73
CA GLU A 388 13.65 -0.09 32.93
C GLU A 388 13.07 -1.46 32.60
N ALA A 389 12.16 -1.52 31.63
CA ALA A 389 11.59 -2.78 31.16
C ALA A 389 12.69 -3.73 30.63
N ALA A 390 13.72 -3.20 29.95
CA ALA A 390 14.88 -3.97 29.49
C ALA A 390 15.69 -4.57 30.66
N ILE A 391 15.88 -3.79 31.71
CA ILE A 391 16.62 -4.24 32.92
C ILE A 391 15.84 -5.35 33.65
N VAL A 392 14.54 -5.14 33.88
CA VAL A 392 13.66 -6.13 34.54
C VAL A 392 13.61 -7.42 33.71
N ALA A 393 13.44 -7.33 32.39
CA ALA A 393 13.45 -8.48 31.49
C ALA A 393 14.80 -9.20 31.46
N ALA A 394 15.92 -8.49 31.64
CA ALA A 394 17.24 -9.09 31.75
C ALA A 394 17.42 -9.84 33.10
N ALA A 395 16.92 -9.27 34.20
CA ALA A 395 16.91 -9.95 35.52
C ALA A 395 16.14 -11.27 35.45
N GLU A 396 14.94 -11.28 34.84
CA GLU A 396 14.13 -12.47 34.68
C GLU A 396 14.80 -13.53 33.77
N ARG A 397 15.37 -13.12 32.64
CA ARG A 397 16.14 -14.04 31.77
C ARG A 397 17.35 -14.66 32.47
N SER A 398 17.94 -13.95 33.44
CA SER A 398 19.04 -14.49 34.27
C SER A 398 18.54 -15.42 35.38
N GLY A 399 17.24 -15.69 35.50
CA GLY A 399 16.64 -16.57 36.49
C GLY A 399 16.35 -15.88 37.83
N THR A 400 16.13 -14.55 37.82
CA THR A 400 15.67 -13.78 39.01
C THR A 400 14.17 -13.50 38.87
N ASP A 401 13.36 -14.02 39.81
CA ASP A 401 11.95 -13.65 39.93
C ASP A 401 11.88 -12.26 40.56
N THR A 402 11.65 -11.25 39.74
CA THR A 402 11.68 -9.84 40.17
C THR A 402 10.54 -9.47 41.12
N GLU A 403 9.38 -10.12 41.06
CA GLU A 403 8.29 -9.90 42.00
C GLU A 403 8.60 -10.46 43.37
N LYS A 404 9.11 -11.71 43.46
CA LYS A 404 9.54 -12.28 44.72
C LYS A 404 10.67 -11.48 45.33
N LEU A 405 11.60 -10.99 44.52
CA LEU A 405 12.71 -10.15 44.97
C LEU A 405 12.19 -8.86 45.60
N ARG A 406 11.27 -8.16 44.96
CA ARG A 406 10.67 -6.93 45.46
C ARG A 406 9.85 -7.14 46.75
N ARG A 407 9.18 -8.30 46.88
CA ARG A 407 8.48 -8.67 48.14
C ARG A 407 9.47 -8.96 49.26
N LYS A 408 10.61 -9.58 48.97
CA LYS A 408 11.65 -9.87 49.97
C LYS A 408 12.44 -8.63 50.36
N MET A 409 12.65 -7.72 49.42
CA MET A 409 13.40 -6.48 49.61
C MET A 409 12.52 -5.27 49.21
N PRO A 410 11.55 -4.90 50.07
CA PRO A 410 10.61 -3.84 49.79
C PRO A 410 11.31 -2.47 49.77
N ARG A 411 10.90 -1.61 48.82
CA ARG A 411 11.31 -0.21 48.70
C ARG A 411 10.65 0.58 49.84
N THR A 412 11.42 1.37 50.59
CA THR A 412 10.97 2.18 51.69
C THR A 412 10.90 3.66 51.36
N ASP A 413 11.80 4.15 50.50
CA ASP A 413 11.81 5.54 50.08
C ASP A 413 12.51 5.64 48.68
N GLU A 414 12.33 6.74 47.96
CA GLU A 414 12.93 6.95 46.66
C GLU A 414 13.22 8.41 46.35
N VAL A 415 14.24 8.60 45.51
CA VAL A 415 14.51 9.86 44.80
C VAL A 415 14.34 9.57 43.31
N PRO A 416 13.24 10.05 42.71
CA PRO A 416 12.89 9.67 41.32
C PRO A 416 13.92 10.20 40.30
N PHE A 417 13.89 9.64 39.12
CA PHE A 417 14.72 10.11 37.98
C PHE A 417 14.36 11.55 37.60
N SER A 418 15.38 12.37 37.38
CA SER A 418 15.22 13.64 36.68
C SER A 418 16.28 13.82 35.59
N SER A 419 15.92 14.52 34.51
CA SER A 419 16.83 14.76 33.39
C SER A 419 18.04 15.64 33.76
N GLU A 420 17.91 16.45 34.78
CA GLU A 420 19.00 17.29 35.32
C GLU A 420 20.02 16.45 36.08
N ARG A 421 19.54 15.57 36.94
CA ARG A 421 20.37 14.67 37.78
C ARG A 421 20.89 13.49 36.99
N LYS A 422 20.19 13.02 35.96
CA LYS A 422 20.49 11.83 35.18
C LYS A 422 20.65 10.56 35.97
N MET A 423 20.03 10.46 37.12
CA MET A 423 20.07 9.31 38.05
C MET A 423 18.78 9.17 38.88
N MET A 424 18.54 7.98 39.38
CA MET A 424 17.48 7.60 40.32
C MET A 424 18.10 6.78 41.44
N SER A 425 17.59 6.90 42.62
CA SER A 425 18.00 6.10 43.79
C SER A 425 16.81 5.68 44.63
N VAL A 426 16.90 4.50 45.24
CA VAL A 426 15.86 3.93 46.10
C VAL A 426 16.48 3.41 47.37
N ALA A 427 15.76 3.52 48.48
CA ALA A 427 16.08 2.84 49.75
C ALA A 427 15.31 1.52 49.80
N ILE A 428 15.99 0.43 50.10
CA ILE A 428 15.45 -0.93 50.07
C ILE A 428 15.79 -1.63 51.37
N LYS A 429 14.80 -2.31 51.95
CA LYS A 429 14.98 -3.09 53.17
C LYS A 429 15.51 -4.49 52.83
N ASP A 430 16.69 -4.83 53.30
CA ASP A 430 17.32 -6.16 53.18
C ASP A 430 17.53 -6.78 54.57
N GLY A 431 16.54 -7.55 55.04
CA GLY A 431 16.47 -8.03 56.41
C GLY A 431 16.37 -6.86 57.39
N ASP A 432 17.34 -6.75 58.34
CA ASP A 432 17.41 -5.68 59.32
C ASP A 432 18.15 -4.44 58.86
N LYS A 433 18.78 -4.50 57.66
CA LYS A 433 19.49 -3.37 57.05
C LYS A 433 18.67 -2.70 55.97
N THR A 434 18.89 -1.41 55.80
CA THR A 434 18.36 -0.68 54.64
C THR A 434 19.55 -0.24 53.81
N ILE A 435 19.50 -0.50 52.50
CA ILE A 435 20.55 -0.16 51.54
C ILE A 435 20.00 0.83 50.51
N THR A 436 20.85 1.69 50.00
CA THR A 436 20.61 2.54 48.86
C THR A 436 21.01 1.78 47.58
N VAL A 437 20.14 1.75 46.55
CA VAL A 437 20.48 1.31 45.24
C VAL A 437 20.26 2.48 44.28
N ALA A 438 21.24 2.81 43.47
CA ALA A 438 21.19 3.90 42.51
C ALA A 438 21.50 3.39 41.09
N LYS A 439 20.79 3.94 40.10
CA LYS A 439 21.08 3.75 38.69
C LYS A 439 21.12 5.10 37.97
N GLY A 440 21.96 5.23 36.96
CA GLY A 440 22.05 6.50 36.21
C GLY A 440 23.10 6.49 35.13
N ALA A 441 23.30 7.67 34.53
CA ALA A 441 24.35 7.88 33.54
C ALA A 441 25.72 7.60 34.15
N PRO A 442 26.60 6.82 33.49
CA PRO A 442 27.89 6.41 34.05
C PRO A 442 28.80 7.59 34.46
N ASP A 443 28.84 8.64 33.64
CA ASP A 443 29.63 9.86 33.88
C ASP A 443 29.17 10.65 35.10
N VAL A 444 27.91 10.48 35.49
CA VAL A 444 27.32 11.10 36.72
C VAL A 444 27.49 10.18 37.89
N LEU A 445 26.97 8.95 37.83
CA LEU A 445 26.92 8.05 38.97
C LEU A 445 28.30 7.69 39.54
N ILE A 446 29.33 7.58 38.67
CA ILE A 446 30.69 7.28 39.09
C ILE A 446 31.29 8.37 40.01
N LYS A 447 30.81 9.62 39.95
CA LYS A 447 31.25 10.72 40.81
C LYS A 447 30.74 10.57 42.24
N HIS A 448 29.62 9.89 42.43
CA HIS A 448 29.02 9.59 43.73
C HIS A 448 29.62 8.33 44.39
N CYS A 449 30.50 7.61 43.67
CA CYS A 449 31.08 6.36 44.14
C CYS A 449 32.46 6.61 44.77
N THR A 450 32.62 6.20 46.02
CA THR A 450 33.88 6.12 46.78
C THR A 450 34.51 4.75 46.74
N ASP A 451 33.71 3.73 46.44
CA ASP A 451 34.08 2.33 46.48
C ASP A 451 33.62 1.62 45.19
N ILE A 452 34.05 0.40 44.99
CA ILE A 452 33.76 -0.47 43.89
C ILE A 452 33.57 -1.91 44.37
N ILE A 453 32.62 -2.64 43.81
CA ILE A 453 32.46 -4.09 44.10
C ILE A 453 33.21 -4.87 43.02
N LEU A 454 34.32 -5.54 43.45
CA LEU A 454 35.12 -6.41 42.59
C LEU A 454 35.15 -7.83 43.20
N ASN A 455 34.74 -8.82 42.43
CA ASN A 455 34.64 -10.22 42.88
C ASN A 455 33.88 -10.39 44.21
N GLY A 456 32.85 -9.60 44.42
CA GLY A 456 32.00 -9.62 45.63
C GLY A 456 32.61 -8.92 46.87
N ARG A 457 33.78 -8.27 46.71
CA ARG A 457 34.44 -7.51 47.79
C ARG A 457 34.36 -6.00 47.50
N LYS A 458 34.06 -5.21 48.54
CA LYS A 458 34.08 -3.76 48.49
C LYS A 458 35.53 -3.28 48.64
N ILE A 459 36.07 -2.52 47.68
CA ILE A 459 37.41 -1.95 47.67
C ILE A 459 37.33 -0.45 47.31
N PRO A 460 38.26 0.40 47.76
CA PRO A 460 38.27 1.82 47.47
C PRO A 460 38.40 2.10 45.96
N MET A 461 37.67 3.09 45.45
CA MET A 461 37.71 3.58 44.09
C MET A 461 39.00 4.36 43.82
N THR A 462 39.93 3.78 43.09
CA THR A 462 41.15 4.53 42.69
C THR A 462 40.91 5.27 41.37
N SER A 463 41.74 6.30 41.10
CA SER A 463 41.71 7.06 39.86
C SER A 463 41.88 6.17 38.61
N ALA A 464 42.76 5.16 38.72
CA ALA A 464 42.98 4.18 37.63
C ALA A 464 41.74 3.30 37.35
N LEU A 465 41.03 2.86 38.40
CA LEU A 465 39.79 2.09 38.26
C LEU A 465 38.68 2.96 37.66
N ARG A 466 38.57 4.21 38.13
CA ARG A 466 37.60 5.17 37.57
C ARG A 466 37.79 5.37 36.06
N GLU A 467 39.07 5.58 35.67
CA GLU A 467 39.43 5.75 34.26
C GLU A 467 39.15 4.48 33.43
N LYS A 468 39.40 3.30 34.02
CA LYS A 468 39.11 2.02 33.36
C LYS A 468 37.60 1.87 33.10
N ILE A 469 36.75 2.21 34.09
CA ILE A 469 35.31 2.16 33.91
C ILE A 469 34.81 3.13 32.84
N LEU A 470 35.36 4.34 32.81
CA LEU A 470 35.04 5.34 31.80
C LEU A 470 35.45 4.87 30.38
N ARG A 471 36.59 4.17 30.25
CA ARG A 471 37.03 3.56 28.99
C ARG A 471 36.06 2.42 28.57
N LEU A 472 35.63 1.58 29.53
CA LEU A 472 34.61 0.55 29.24
C LEU A 472 33.28 1.20 28.79
N ASN A 473 32.84 2.26 29.46
CA ASN A 473 31.66 3.00 29.05
C ASN A 473 31.81 3.55 27.61
N SER A 474 32.97 4.15 27.28
CA SER A 474 33.24 4.63 25.91
C SER A 474 33.20 3.49 24.88
N SER A 475 33.82 2.33 25.21
CA SER A 475 33.80 1.16 24.34
C SER A 475 32.39 0.62 24.09
N LEU A 476 31.52 0.60 25.11
CA LEU A 476 30.12 0.23 24.97
C LEU A 476 29.35 1.27 24.14
N ALA A 477 29.63 2.56 24.35
CA ALA A 477 29.03 3.66 23.61
C ALA A 477 29.45 3.63 22.11
N ASP A 478 30.71 3.28 21.81
CA ASP A 478 31.22 3.07 20.43
C ASP A 478 30.52 1.90 19.72
N ARG A 479 30.02 0.93 20.49
CA ARG A 479 29.15 -0.16 20.00
C ARG A 479 27.70 0.28 19.85
N ALA A 480 27.40 1.57 20.09
CA ALA A 480 26.08 2.18 20.05
C ALA A 480 25.11 1.67 21.12
N LEU A 481 25.63 1.22 22.25
CA LEU A 481 24.81 0.80 23.40
C LEU A 481 24.45 2.01 24.27
N ARG A 482 23.20 2.06 24.75
CA ARG A 482 22.81 2.90 25.87
C ARG A 482 23.35 2.28 27.13
N VAL A 483 24.18 2.98 27.86
CA VAL A 483 24.82 2.45 29.05
C VAL A 483 24.21 3.05 30.30
N ILE A 484 23.86 2.22 31.26
CA ILE A 484 23.38 2.58 32.60
C ILE A 484 24.37 2.01 33.62
N ALA A 485 24.84 2.85 34.52
CA ALA A 485 25.62 2.44 35.67
C ALA A 485 24.70 2.07 36.85
N VAL A 486 25.14 1.13 37.66
CA VAL A 486 24.45 0.69 38.90
C VAL A 486 25.43 0.78 40.06
N ALA A 487 24.98 1.33 41.17
CA ALA A 487 25.74 1.42 42.40
C ALA A 487 24.86 1.11 43.61
N ALA A 488 25.45 0.71 44.71
CA ALA A 488 24.75 0.46 46.00
C ALA A 488 25.56 1.03 47.16
N GLY A 489 24.87 1.40 48.24
CA GLY A 489 25.50 1.97 49.43
C GLY A 489 24.60 1.88 50.66
N ASP A 490 25.00 2.52 51.72
CA ASP A 490 24.22 2.58 52.94
C ASP A 490 23.14 3.68 52.83
N THR A 491 22.12 3.63 53.69
CA THR A 491 21.10 4.67 53.77
C THR A 491 21.42 5.64 54.92
N LYS A 492 20.98 6.88 54.81
CA LYS A 492 21.05 7.88 55.88
C LYS A 492 19.65 8.17 56.41
N ASN A 493 19.44 7.88 57.72
CA ASN A 493 18.13 8.04 58.36
C ASN A 493 16.97 7.33 57.59
N GLY A 494 17.25 6.14 57.02
CA GLY A 494 16.27 5.39 56.27
C GLY A 494 15.94 5.92 54.86
N LYS A 495 16.57 7.03 54.44
CA LYS A 495 16.42 7.63 53.10
C LYS A 495 17.59 7.28 52.19
N PRO A 496 17.43 7.30 50.85
CA PRO A 496 18.53 7.05 49.95
C PRO A 496 19.66 8.06 50.17
N ASP A 497 20.88 7.55 50.43
CA ASP A 497 22.09 8.38 50.45
C ASP A 497 22.87 8.18 49.15
N GLU A 498 23.02 9.26 48.42
CA GLU A 498 23.71 9.24 47.13
C GLU A 498 25.21 9.51 47.27
N THR A 499 25.71 9.60 48.49
CA THR A 499 27.16 9.80 48.74
C THR A 499 27.81 8.50 49.21
N GLY A 500 29.08 8.30 48.86
CA GLY A 500 29.80 7.12 49.34
C GLY A 500 29.31 5.78 48.77
N LEU A 501 28.71 5.77 47.58
CA LEU A 501 28.22 4.58 46.94
C LEU A 501 29.38 3.65 46.46
N ALA A 502 29.11 2.36 46.38
CA ALA A 502 29.99 1.37 45.80
C ALA A 502 29.50 1.06 44.35
N PHE A 503 30.35 1.28 43.38
CA PHE A 503 30.04 0.99 41.99
C PHE A 503 29.89 -0.55 41.77
N CYS A 504 28.77 -0.99 41.19
CA CYS A 504 28.45 -2.42 40.98
C CYS A 504 28.73 -2.87 39.53
N GLY A 505 28.48 -2.01 38.53
CA GLY A 505 28.71 -2.38 37.15
C GLY A 505 28.00 -1.48 36.14
N LEU A 506 28.20 -1.80 34.86
CA LEU A 506 27.53 -1.16 33.73
C LEU A 506 26.58 -2.17 33.04
N ILE A 507 25.45 -1.68 32.59
CA ILE A 507 24.48 -2.41 31.78
C ILE A 507 24.35 -1.70 30.44
N GLY A 508 24.76 -2.41 29.37
CA GLY A 508 24.65 -1.94 28.00
C GLY A 508 23.39 -2.50 27.31
N MET A 509 22.61 -1.64 26.70
CA MET A 509 21.37 -2.02 26.02
C MET A 509 21.21 -1.32 24.68
N GLU A 510 20.52 -1.97 23.79
CA GLU A 510 20.17 -1.41 22.47
C GLU A 510 18.75 -1.80 22.07
N ASP A 511 18.19 -1.09 21.11
CA ASP A 511 17.01 -1.54 20.35
C ASP A 511 17.52 -2.36 19.16
N PRO A 512 17.43 -3.71 19.21
CA PRO A 512 18.08 -4.56 18.22
C PRO A 512 17.39 -4.46 16.85
N PRO A 513 18.17 -4.55 15.77
CA PRO A 513 17.59 -4.68 14.43
C PRO A 513 16.66 -5.88 14.33
N ARG A 514 15.59 -5.75 13.53
CA ARG A 514 14.73 -6.89 13.19
C ARG A 514 15.52 -7.88 12.33
N LYS A 515 15.36 -9.17 12.57
CA LYS A 515 16.05 -10.23 11.79
C LYS A 515 15.72 -10.13 10.30
N GLU A 516 14.49 -9.85 9.98
CA GLU A 516 13.97 -9.73 8.61
C GLU A 516 14.52 -8.49 7.89
N ALA A 517 14.89 -7.43 8.61
CA ALA A 517 15.40 -6.19 8.03
C ALA A 517 16.72 -6.39 7.30
N TYR A 518 17.62 -7.25 7.81
CA TYR A 518 18.90 -7.55 7.16
C TYR A 518 18.70 -8.19 5.77
N GLU A 519 17.87 -9.22 5.67
CA GLU A 519 17.58 -9.88 4.39
C GLU A 519 16.79 -8.97 3.44
N ALA A 520 15.93 -8.11 3.98
CA ALA A 520 15.21 -7.10 3.21
C ALA A 520 16.16 -6.07 2.58
N VAL A 521 17.12 -5.54 3.35
CA VAL A 521 18.16 -4.62 2.85
C VAL A 521 19.00 -5.26 1.74
N LYS A 522 19.40 -6.51 1.92
CA LYS A 522 20.13 -7.30 0.92
C LYS A 522 19.29 -7.48 -0.37
N THR A 523 18.01 -7.74 -0.22
CA THR A 523 17.06 -7.85 -1.35
C THR A 523 16.90 -6.51 -2.08
N CYS A 524 16.78 -5.38 -1.36
CA CYS A 524 16.75 -4.06 -1.96
C CYS A 524 17.96 -3.82 -2.87
N ARG A 525 19.17 -4.09 -2.37
CA ARG A 525 20.40 -3.90 -3.14
C ARG A 525 20.44 -4.75 -4.42
N ARG A 526 20.01 -6.03 -4.34
CA ARG A 526 19.91 -6.91 -5.51
C ARG A 526 18.88 -6.39 -6.53
N ALA A 527 17.84 -5.74 -6.03
CA ALA A 527 16.78 -5.15 -6.83
C ALA A 527 17.13 -3.76 -7.39
N GLY A 528 18.37 -3.27 -7.18
CA GLY A 528 18.79 -1.94 -7.58
C GLY A 528 18.14 -0.81 -6.78
N ILE A 529 17.62 -1.10 -5.57
CA ILE A 529 16.99 -0.13 -4.68
C ILE A 529 18.00 0.26 -3.59
N THR A 530 18.12 1.55 -3.34
CA THR A 530 19.01 2.10 -2.33
C THR A 530 18.28 2.30 -1.00
N PRO A 531 18.55 1.49 0.04
CA PRO A 531 18.02 1.73 1.37
C PRO A 531 18.80 2.85 2.05
N VAL A 532 18.08 3.78 2.68
CA VAL A 532 18.61 4.93 3.41
C VAL A 532 18.01 4.95 4.81
N MET A 533 18.85 5.13 5.83
CA MET A 533 18.39 5.28 7.22
C MET A 533 18.33 6.76 7.60
N ILE A 534 17.21 7.18 8.14
CA ILE A 534 16.97 8.55 8.63
C ILE A 534 16.54 8.45 10.10
N THR A 535 17.25 9.13 11.02
CA THR A 535 16.96 8.99 12.46
C THR A 535 17.28 10.25 13.26
N GLY A 536 16.56 10.45 14.35
CA GLY A 536 16.90 11.44 15.39
C GLY A 536 18.08 11.04 16.28
N ASP A 537 18.57 9.81 16.20
CA ASP A 537 19.65 9.28 17.00
C ASP A 537 21.02 9.96 16.72
N HIS A 538 21.95 9.76 17.65
CA HIS A 538 23.34 10.16 17.48
C HIS A 538 24.01 9.42 16.32
N ALA A 539 24.92 10.10 15.61
CA ALA A 539 25.58 9.56 14.41
C ALA A 539 26.27 8.21 14.66
N GLY A 540 26.94 8.03 15.81
CA GLY A 540 27.58 6.77 16.18
C GLY A 540 26.61 5.61 16.24
N THR A 541 25.45 5.79 16.91
CA THR A 541 24.39 4.78 17.04
C THR A 541 23.78 4.46 15.68
N ALA A 542 23.47 5.50 14.88
CA ALA A 542 22.91 5.34 13.53
C ALA A 542 23.86 4.55 12.61
N CYS A 543 25.15 4.92 12.60
CA CYS A 543 26.16 4.24 11.77
C CYS A 543 26.40 2.80 12.21
N ALA A 544 26.43 2.50 13.52
CA ALA A 544 26.57 1.13 14.01
C ALA A 544 25.39 0.24 13.62
N THR A 545 24.16 0.74 13.77
CA THR A 545 22.95 0.00 13.34
C THR A 545 22.93 -0.18 11.82
N ALA A 546 23.27 0.84 11.05
CA ALA A 546 23.34 0.79 9.59
C ALA A 546 24.39 -0.21 9.08
N LYS A 547 25.55 -0.34 9.77
CA LYS A 547 26.56 -1.36 9.48
C LYS A 547 26.01 -2.76 9.77
N LYS A 548 25.37 -2.97 10.93
CA LYS A 548 24.74 -4.27 11.28
C LYS A 548 23.70 -4.70 10.25
N LEU A 549 22.93 -3.75 9.69
CA LEU A 549 21.91 -4.00 8.67
C LEU A 549 22.47 -4.10 7.24
N GLY A 550 23.75 -3.77 7.04
CA GLY A 550 24.37 -3.74 5.72
C GLY A 550 23.92 -2.53 4.87
N ILE A 551 23.32 -1.49 5.45
CA ILE A 551 22.96 -0.23 4.76
C ILE A 551 24.23 0.60 4.50
N LEU A 552 25.18 0.60 5.43
CA LEU A 552 26.43 1.33 5.34
C LEU A 552 27.58 0.39 4.98
N SER A 553 28.32 0.70 3.92
CA SER A 553 29.48 -0.10 3.48
C SER A 553 30.81 0.63 3.73
N ARG A 554 30.85 1.96 3.73
CA ARG A 554 32.06 2.78 3.92
C ARG A 554 31.83 3.87 4.98
N SER A 555 32.94 4.31 5.61
CA SER A 555 32.94 5.50 6.45
C SER A 555 32.83 6.75 5.52
N GLY A 556 31.94 7.69 5.84
CA GLY A 556 31.72 8.90 5.02
C GLY A 556 30.33 8.98 4.34
N GLU A 557 29.55 7.89 4.37
CA GLU A 557 28.18 7.87 3.84
C GLU A 557 27.13 8.31 4.91
N CYS A 558 27.56 9.08 5.93
CA CYS A 558 26.71 9.54 7.03
C CYS A 558 26.77 11.07 7.15
N LEU A 559 25.61 11.73 7.23
CA LEU A 559 25.44 13.14 7.48
C LEU A 559 24.61 13.40 8.74
N THR A 560 24.96 14.45 9.48
CA THR A 560 24.17 14.94 10.60
C THR A 560 23.30 16.12 10.20
N GLY A 561 22.19 16.39 10.92
CA GLY A 561 21.35 17.56 10.68
C GLY A 561 22.15 18.87 10.67
N ALA A 562 23.05 19.05 11.63
CA ALA A 562 23.92 20.23 11.70
C ALA A 562 24.90 20.40 10.50
N GLN A 563 25.26 19.31 9.83
CA GLN A 563 26.01 19.36 8.57
C GLN A 563 25.10 19.75 7.41
N ILE A 564 23.87 19.20 7.37
CA ILE A 564 22.87 19.53 6.36
C ILE A 564 22.53 21.02 6.40
N ASP A 565 22.39 21.61 7.60
CA ASP A 565 22.11 23.04 7.78
C ASP A 565 23.22 23.97 7.22
N LYS A 566 24.48 23.51 7.24
CA LYS A 566 25.62 24.26 6.75
C LYS A 566 25.83 24.12 5.24
N MET A 567 25.24 23.10 4.61
CA MET A 567 25.41 22.85 3.17
C MET A 567 24.48 23.74 2.35
N GLY A 568 25.02 24.34 1.30
CA GLY A 568 24.26 25.01 0.25
C GLY A 568 23.44 23.97 -0.57
N GLU A 569 22.40 24.42 -1.28
CA GLU A 569 21.51 23.54 -2.04
C GLU A 569 22.24 22.65 -3.07
N ASN A 570 23.23 23.23 -3.79
CA ASN A 570 24.00 22.46 -4.80
C ASN A 570 24.91 21.41 -4.16
N GLU A 571 25.54 21.74 -3.03
CA GLU A 571 26.39 20.81 -2.28
C GLU A 571 25.56 19.68 -1.70
N PHE A 572 24.41 20.01 -1.10
CA PHE A 572 23.50 19.02 -0.55
C PHE A 572 22.93 18.10 -1.63
N ALA A 573 22.57 18.63 -2.80
CA ALA A 573 22.09 17.85 -3.94
C ALA A 573 23.14 16.82 -4.42
N GLN A 574 24.43 17.13 -4.34
CA GLN A 574 25.48 16.14 -4.64
C GLN A 574 25.65 15.13 -3.50
N ALA A 575 25.66 15.59 -2.26
CA ALA A 575 25.85 14.75 -1.08
C ALA A 575 24.73 13.70 -0.90
N VAL A 576 23.49 14.04 -1.22
CA VAL A 576 22.32 13.16 -1.05
C VAL A 576 22.42 11.87 -1.90
N ARG A 577 23.13 11.90 -3.02
CA ARG A 577 23.33 10.73 -3.89
C ARG A 577 24.21 9.65 -3.27
N THR A 578 25.17 10.05 -2.45
CA THR A 578 26.15 9.15 -1.82
C THR A 578 25.81 8.82 -0.37
N CYS A 579 25.09 9.70 0.32
CA CYS A 579 24.72 9.51 1.71
C CYS A 579 23.70 8.37 1.88
N ARG A 580 23.92 7.54 2.91
CA ARG A 580 23.06 6.39 3.24
C ARG A 580 22.47 6.45 4.65
N VAL A 581 23.03 7.34 5.48
CA VAL A 581 22.61 7.50 6.88
C VAL A 581 22.51 8.99 7.21
N TYR A 582 21.36 9.39 7.74
CA TYR A 582 21.12 10.74 8.23
C TYR A 582 20.78 10.67 9.71
N ALA A 583 21.61 11.32 10.53
CA ALA A 583 21.54 11.26 12.00
C ALA A 583 21.20 12.63 12.60
N ARG A 584 20.51 12.66 13.74
CA ARG A 584 20.05 13.90 14.42
C ARG A 584 19.32 14.85 13.49
N VAL A 585 18.39 14.31 12.69
CA VAL A 585 17.62 15.09 11.73
C VAL A 585 16.30 15.58 12.32
N THR A 586 15.89 16.78 11.90
CA THR A 586 14.58 17.37 12.21
C THR A 586 13.56 16.97 11.14
N PRO A 587 12.25 17.22 11.35
CA PRO A 587 11.22 17.00 10.33
C PRO A 587 11.50 17.74 9.02
N GLU A 588 12.01 18.97 9.08
CA GLU A 588 12.37 19.77 7.92
C GLU A 588 13.49 19.12 7.11
N HIS A 589 14.50 18.56 7.79
CA HIS A 589 15.58 17.81 7.13
C HIS A 589 15.04 16.60 6.39
N LYS A 590 14.07 15.85 6.97
CA LYS A 590 13.43 14.69 6.31
C LYS A 590 12.77 15.11 4.99
N VAL A 591 12.04 16.23 4.98
CA VAL A 591 11.43 16.80 3.78
C VAL A 591 12.47 17.22 2.75
N ARG A 592 13.55 17.89 3.20
CA ARG A 592 14.63 18.37 2.34
C ARG A 592 15.37 17.21 1.66
N ILE A 593 15.64 16.11 2.38
CA ILE A 593 16.25 14.88 1.83
C ILE A 593 15.38 14.30 0.74
N VAL A 594 14.07 14.08 1.02
CA VAL A 594 13.13 13.53 0.07
C VAL A 594 13.03 14.38 -1.20
N LYS A 595 12.88 15.70 -1.05
CA LYS A 595 12.80 16.64 -2.18
C LYS A 595 14.07 16.63 -3.02
N ALA A 596 15.25 16.59 -2.40
CA ALA A 596 16.52 16.54 -3.12
C ALA A 596 16.68 15.25 -3.94
N LEU A 597 16.32 14.08 -3.39
CA LEU A 597 16.33 12.81 -4.13
C LEU A 597 15.36 12.86 -5.32
N ARG A 598 14.13 13.35 -5.12
CA ARG A 598 13.13 13.50 -6.20
C ARG A 598 13.57 14.47 -7.30
N ALA A 599 14.28 15.54 -6.95
CA ALA A 599 14.85 16.48 -7.92
C ALA A 599 15.89 15.83 -8.85
N HIS A 600 16.52 14.73 -8.41
CA HIS A 600 17.40 13.90 -9.24
C HIS A 600 16.65 12.86 -10.11
N GLY A 601 15.32 12.86 -10.10
CA GLY A 601 14.50 11.90 -10.84
C GLY A 601 14.34 10.56 -10.15
N GLU A 602 14.73 10.45 -8.88
CA GLU A 602 14.60 9.23 -8.09
C GLU A 602 13.15 9.07 -7.58
N VAL A 603 12.69 7.84 -7.51
CA VAL A 603 11.38 7.49 -6.94
C VAL A 603 11.58 7.08 -5.48
N VAL A 604 11.07 7.90 -4.57
CA VAL A 604 11.36 7.80 -3.15
C VAL A 604 10.18 7.25 -2.37
N ALA A 605 10.38 6.12 -1.68
CA ALA A 605 9.50 5.65 -0.63
C ALA A 605 10.03 6.14 0.73
N MET A 606 9.17 6.73 1.56
CA MET A 606 9.53 7.24 2.90
C MET A 606 8.68 6.57 3.97
N THR A 607 9.31 6.11 5.05
CA THR A 607 8.59 5.57 6.21
C THR A 607 8.58 6.53 7.38
N GLY A 608 7.53 6.46 8.19
CA GLY A 608 7.42 7.22 9.43
C GLY A 608 6.28 6.73 10.30
N ASP A 609 6.32 7.05 11.59
CA ASP A 609 5.33 6.64 12.57
C ASP A 609 4.69 7.83 13.31
N GLY A 610 5.37 8.98 13.35
CA GLY A 610 4.98 10.14 14.13
C GLY A 610 4.36 11.30 13.33
N VAL A 611 3.80 12.24 14.06
CA VAL A 611 3.32 13.53 13.51
C VAL A 611 4.44 14.26 12.78
N ASN A 612 5.68 14.15 13.27
CA ASN A 612 6.87 14.77 12.71
C ASN A 612 7.27 14.23 11.34
N ASP A 613 6.78 13.04 10.99
CA ASP A 613 7.07 12.38 9.71
C ASP A 613 6.03 12.71 8.63
N ALA A 614 4.84 13.13 9.01
CA ALA A 614 3.73 13.37 8.10
C ALA A 614 4.08 14.30 6.93
N PRO A 615 4.83 15.42 7.11
CA PRO A 615 5.27 16.26 5.99
C PRO A 615 6.20 15.52 5.01
N ALA A 616 7.11 14.68 5.52
CA ALA A 616 8.04 13.92 4.69
C ALA A 616 7.32 12.76 3.96
N LEU A 617 6.36 12.07 4.63
CA LEU A 617 5.50 11.07 4.02
C LEU A 617 4.71 11.64 2.84
N LYS A 618 4.14 12.84 3.02
CA LYS A 618 3.38 13.53 1.96
C LYS A 618 4.27 14.06 0.83
N ALA A 619 5.53 14.42 1.14
CA ALA A 619 6.49 14.91 0.15
C ALA A 619 7.11 13.79 -0.70
N ALA A 620 7.12 12.56 -0.22
CA ALA A 620 7.62 11.39 -0.94
C ALA A 620 6.71 11.00 -2.12
N ASP A 621 7.23 10.19 -3.04
CA ASP A 621 6.41 9.59 -4.08
C ASP A 621 5.50 8.50 -3.50
N ILE A 622 5.97 7.85 -2.42
CA ILE A 622 5.19 6.87 -1.65
C ILE A 622 5.47 7.09 -0.15
N GLY A 623 4.47 7.58 0.58
CA GLY A 623 4.49 7.59 2.04
C GLY A 623 4.06 6.24 2.60
N CYS A 624 4.83 5.68 3.54
CA CYS A 624 4.56 4.41 4.22
C CYS A 624 4.45 4.64 5.72
N ALA A 625 3.26 4.56 6.30
CA ALA A 625 3.07 4.73 7.74
C ALA A 625 3.04 3.40 8.48
N MET A 626 3.44 3.42 9.76
CA MET A 626 3.28 2.29 10.66
C MET A 626 1.82 2.13 11.07
N GLY A 627 1.36 0.88 11.19
CA GLY A 627 -0.03 0.58 11.53
C GLY A 627 -0.29 0.48 13.03
N LYS A 628 0.59 -0.23 13.76
CA LYS A 628 0.44 -0.44 15.21
C LYS A 628 1.04 0.70 16.01
N GLY A 629 2.27 1.10 15.69
CA GLY A 629 2.99 2.15 16.39
C GLY A 629 2.79 3.54 15.79
N GLY A 630 2.16 3.64 14.62
CA GLY A 630 2.00 4.90 13.91
C GLY A 630 0.81 5.72 14.37
N THR A 631 1.00 7.04 14.46
CA THR A 631 -0.09 7.98 14.74
C THR A 631 -1.08 8.06 13.57
N GLN A 632 -2.32 8.41 13.84
CA GLN A 632 -3.35 8.58 12.81
C GLN A 632 -2.96 9.65 11.78
N VAL A 633 -2.23 10.68 12.21
CA VAL A 633 -1.69 11.72 11.33
C VAL A 633 -0.73 11.16 10.30
N ALA A 634 0.24 10.35 10.75
CA ALA A 634 1.18 9.69 9.84
C ALA A 634 0.44 8.75 8.87
N GLN A 635 -0.52 7.95 9.38
CA GLN A 635 -1.34 7.06 8.57
C GLN A 635 -2.17 7.81 7.52
N ASN A 636 -2.71 8.98 7.85
CA ASN A 636 -3.49 9.80 6.91
C ASN A 636 -2.64 10.51 5.86
N ALA A 637 -1.40 10.87 6.19
CA ALA A 637 -0.46 11.44 5.26
C ALA A 637 0.10 10.41 4.28
N ALA A 638 0.07 9.12 4.63
CA ALA A 638 0.68 8.04 3.88
C ALA A 638 -0.21 7.48 2.76
N ASP A 639 0.43 6.91 1.75
CA ASP A 639 -0.20 6.18 0.65
C ASP A 639 -0.36 4.68 0.96
N MET A 640 0.45 4.16 1.90
CA MET A 640 0.45 2.77 2.33
C MET A 640 0.61 2.68 3.85
N ILE A 641 -0.08 1.73 4.48
CA ILE A 641 0.04 1.42 5.90
C ILE A 641 0.62 0.01 6.08
N LEU A 642 1.64 -0.11 6.92
CA LEU A 642 2.29 -1.36 7.28
C LEU A 642 1.67 -1.89 8.58
N THR A 643 0.77 -2.86 8.51
CA THR A 643 0.05 -3.35 9.69
C THR A 643 0.90 -4.14 10.67
N ASP A 644 2.12 -4.52 10.29
CA ASP A 644 3.10 -5.23 11.11
C ASP A 644 4.32 -4.37 11.51
N ASP A 645 4.35 -3.11 11.13
CA ASP A 645 5.43 -2.14 11.36
C ASP A 645 6.82 -2.66 10.92
N ASN A 646 6.87 -3.41 9.81
CA ASN A 646 8.09 -4.12 9.42
C ASN A 646 8.63 -3.61 8.07
N PHE A 647 9.90 -3.20 8.04
CA PHE A 647 10.60 -2.80 6.82
C PHE A 647 10.55 -3.87 5.71
N ALA A 648 10.63 -5.16 6.07
CA ALA A 648 10.58 -6.26 5.11
C ALA A 648 9.26 -6.28 4.32
N THR A 649 8.18 -5.78 4.91
CA THR A 649 6.87 -5.68 4.26
C THR A 649 6.87 -4.65 3.14
N ILE A 650 7.66 -3.56 3.25
CA ILE A 650 7.84 -2.60 2.16
C ILE A 650 8.48 -3.28 0.95
N VAL A 651 9.51 -4.08 1.19
CA VAL A 651 10.23 -4.81 0.13
C VAL A 651 9.31 -5.82 -0.57
N LYS A 652 8.46 -6.51 0.19
CA LYS A 652 7.41 -7.39 -0.37
C LYS A 652 6.39 -6.60 -1.17
N ALA A 653 6.02 -5.42 -0.69
CA ALA A 653 5.08 -4.53 -1.38
C ALA A 653 5.68 -3.99 -2.69
N VAL A 654 6.97 -3.65 -2.73
CA VAL A 654 7.67 -3.31 -3.98
C VAL A 654 7.63 -4.49 -4.97
N ALA A 655 7.92 -5.71 -4.51
CA ALA A 655 7.82 -6.91 -5.34
C ALA A 655 6.40 -7.11 -5.87
N GLY A 656 5.39 -6.87 -5.02
CA GLY A 656 3.98 -6.88 -5.40
C GLY A 656 3.65 -5.84 -6.47
N GLY A 657 4.09 -4.59 -6.28
CA GLY A 657 3.89 -3.50 -7.24
C GLY A 657 4.53 -3.79 -8.62
N ARG A 658 5.76 -4.32 -8.64
CA ARG A 658 6.43 -4.78 -9.87
C ARG A 658 5.63 -5.89 -10.56
N GLY A 659 5.17 -6.88 -9.79
CA GLY A 659 4.37 -7.98 -10.33
C GLY A 659 3.01 -7.54 -10.89
N ILE A 660 2.33 -6.61 -10.22
CA ILE A 660 1.06 -6.03 -10.69
C ILE A 660 1.28 -5.30 -12.01
N TYR A 661 2.33 -4.48 -12.10
CA TYR A 661 2.67 -3.78 -13.34
C TYR A 661 2.98 -4.75 -14.49
N ASP A 662 3.79 -5.80 -14.24
CA ASP A 662 4.08 -6.83 -15.23
C ASP A 662 2.80 -7.52 -15.70
N ASN A 663 1.86 -7.82 -14.82
CA ASN A 663 0.59 -8.45 -15.15
C ASN A 663 -0.31 -7.53 -15.99
N ILE A 664 -0.37 -6.23 -15.63
CA ILE A 664 -1.08 -5.24 -16.44
C ILE A 664 -0.47 -5.17 -17.84
N ARG A 665 0.87 -5.11 -17.94
CA ARG A 665 1.58 -5.07 -19.22
C ARG A 665 1.28 -6.30 -20.08
N ARG A 666 1.24 -7.50 -19.47
CA ARG A 666 0.88 -8.74 -20.18
C ARG A 666 -0.55 -8.73 -20.68
N ALA A 667 -1.50 -8.31 -19.84
CA ALA A 667 -2.90 -8.24 -20.25
C ALA A 667 -3.13 -7.24 -21.39
N ILE A 668 -2.48 -6.07 -21.32
CA ILE A 668 -2.54 -5.07 -22.39
C ILE A 668 -1.89 -5.59 -23.67
N HIS A 669 -0.71 -6.20 -23.56
CA HIS A 669 -0.01 -6.80 -24.72
C HIS A 669 -0.90 -7.84 -25.40
N TYR A 670 -1.50 -8.73 -24.65
CA TYR A 670 -2.43 -9.76 -25.14
C TYR A 670 -3.61 -9.13 -25.89
N LEU A 671 -4.36 -8.22 -25.25
CA LEU A 671 -5.52 -7.59 -25.86
C LEU A 671 -5.18 -6.83 -27.15
N LEU A 672 -4.06 -6.09 -27.15
CA LEU A 672 -3.63 -5.35 -28.34
C LEU A 672 -3.19 -6.29 -29.45
N GLY A 673 -2.52 -7.40 -29.14
CA GLY A 673 -2.12 -8.41 -30.11
C GLY A 673 -3.33 -9.06 -30.79
N CYS A 674 -4.34 -9.44 -30.02
CA CYS A 674 -5.60 -9.99 -30.53
C CYS A 674 -6.31 -9.00 -31.46
N ASN A 675 -6.55 -7.77 -31.02
CA ASN A 675 -7.22 -6.76 -31.85
C ASN A 675 -6.46 -6.42 -33.15
N ILE A 676 -5.13 -6.37 -33.10
CA ILE A 676 -4.32 -6.19 -34.31
C ILE A 676 -4.49 -7.40 -35.26
N GLY A 677 -4.58 -8.61 -34.73
CA GLY A 677 -4.84 -9.83 -35.49
C GLY A 677 -6.17 -9.75 -36.24
N GLU A 678 -7.24 -9.34 -35.57
CA GLU A 678 -8.57 -9.13 -36.15
C GLU A 678 -8.57 -8.09 -37.23
N ILE A 679 -7.98 -6.90 -36.97
CA ILE A 679 -7.86 -5.82 -37.95
C ILE A 679 -7.12 -6.28 -39.18
N LEU A 680 -5.98 -6.94 -39.04
CA LEU A 680 -5.13 -7.39 -40.14
C LEU A 680 -5.79 -8.49 -40.94
N CYS A 681 -6.52 -9.41 -40.35
CA CYS A 681 -7.30 -10.44 -41.02
C CYS A 681 -8.36 -9.82 -41.96
N VAL A 682 -9.19 -8.90 -41.44
CA VAL A 682 -10.22 -8.23 -42.24
C VAL A 682 -9.63 -7.31 -43.29
N PHE A 683 -8.57 -6.57 -42.97
CA PHE A 683 -7.89 -5.68 -43.88
C PHE A 683 -7.26 -6.45 -45.05
N ALA A 684 -6.55 -7.54 -44.78
CA ALA A 684 -5.94 -8.36 -45.81
C ALA A 684 -7.00 -9.02 -46.71
N ALA A 685 -8.09 -9.57 -46.13
CA ALA A 685 -9.19 -10.11 -46.93
C ALA A 685 -9.77 -9.04 -47.89
N THR A 686 -10.00 -7.82 -47.38
CA THR A 686 -10.50 -6.70 -48.20
C THR A 686 -9.47 -6.32 -49.28
N LEU A 687 -8.18 -6.27 -48.93
CA LEU A 687 -7.11 -5.96 -49.88
C LEU A 687 -7.03 -6.97 -51.01
N PHE A 688 -7.24 -8.25 -50.73
CA PHE A 688 -7.24 -9.31 -51.75
C PHE A 688 -8.61 -9.48 -52.47
N GLY A 689 -9.63 -8.68 -52.10
CA GLY A 689 -10.96 -8.76 -52.71
C GLY A 689 -11.78 -9.96 -52.27
N MET A 690 -11.47 -10.53 -51.15
CA MET A 690 -12.21 -11.63 -50.54
C MET A 690 -13.45 -11.11 -49.77
N PRO A 691 -14.48 -11.92 -49.62
CA PRO A 691 -15.58 -11.62 -48.70
C PRO A 691 -15.05 -11.40 -47.27
N ALA A 692 -15.79 -10.66 -46.41
CA ALA A 692 -15.42 -10.46 -45.02
C ALA A 692 -15.24 -11.81 -44.30
N PRO A 693 -14.06 -12.08 -43.71
CA PRO A 693 -13.79 -13.37 -43.02
C PRO A 693 -14.46 -13.51 -41.69
N LEU A 694 -14.82 -12.40 -41.04
CA LEU A 694 -15.45 -12.34 -39.71
C LEU A 694 -16.63 -11.39 -39.78
N LEU A 695 -17.70 -11.72 -39.07
CA LEU A 695 -18.91 -10.90 -38.90
C LEU A 695 -18.81 -10.04 -37.64
N PRO A 696 -19.53 -8.90 -37.57
CA PRO A 696 -19.54 -8.01 -36.41
C PRO A 696 -19.84 -8.74 -35.08
N ILE A 697 -20.83 -9.63 -35.10
CA ILE A 697 -21.23 -10.39 -33.92
C ILE A 697 -20.13 -11.36 -33.45
N GLN A 698 -19.39 -11.95 -34.39
CA GLN A 698 -18.27 -12.86 -34.11
C GLN A 698 -17.11 -12.10 -33.47
N LEU A 699 -16.75 -10.93 -34.02
CA LEU A 699 -15.71 -10.05 -33.49
C LEU A 699 -16.06 -9.57 -32.08
N LEU A 700 -17.32 -9.18 -31.86
CA LEU A 700 -17.75 -8.79 -30.52
C LEU A 700 -17.68 -9.93 -29.51
N PHE A 701 -18.09 -11.12 -29.91
CA PHE A 701 -18.00 -12.30 -29.04
C PHE A 701 -16.54 -12.59 -28.66
N ILE A 702 -15.63 -12.49 -29.61
CA ILE A 702 -14.20 -12.67 -29.38
C ILE A 702 -13.71 -11.64 -28.34
N ASN A 703 -13.86 -10.36 -28.61
CA ASN A 703 -13.39 -9.29 -27.75
C ASN A 703 -13.99 -9.33 -26.33
N LEU A 704 -15.30 -9.63 -26.23
CA LEU A 704 -16.01 -9.57 -24.96
C LEU A 704 -15.81 -10.83 -24.12
N VAL A 705 -15.78 -12.01 -24.74
CA VAL A 705 -15.80 -13.31 -24.05
C VAL A 705 -14.43 -13.94 -24.10
N THR A 706 -13.88 -14.18 -25.29
CA THR A 706 -12.65 -14.99 -25.41
C THR A 706 -11.38 -14.22 -25.11
N ASP A 707 -11.39 -12.90 -25.21
CA ASP A 707 -10.24 -12.06 -24.87
C ASP A 707 -10.28 -11.51 -23.45
N SER A 708 -11.45 -11.01 -23.02
CA SER A 708 -11.57 -10.34 -21.72
C SER A 708 -11.32 -11.29 -20.55
N LEU A 709 -11.82 -12.54 -20.59
CA LEU A 709 -11.66 -13.49 -19.50
C LEU A 709 -10.20 -13.96 -19.33
N PRO A 710 -9.45 -14.36 -20.39
CA PRO A 710 -8.03 -14.67 -20.27
C PRO A 710 -7.20 -13.46 -19.84
N ALA A 711 -7.50 -12.25 -20.34
CA ALA A 711 -6.81 -11.02 -19.93
C ALA A 711 -6.93 -10.78 -18.40
N LEU A 712 -8.13 -10.96 -17.82
CA LEU A 712 -8.36 -10.90 -16.37
C LEU A 712 -7.56 -11.99 -15.62
N ALA A 713 -7.50 -13.19 -16.16
CA ALA A 713 -6.76 -14.31 -15.57
C ALA A 713 -5.23 -14.10 -15.63
N LEU A 714 -4.71 -13.50 -16.70
CA LEU A 714 -3.32 -13.04 -16.80
C LEU A 714 -3.01 -11.99 -15.74
N GLY A 715 -3.92 -11.06 -15.48
CA GLY A 715 -3.82 -10.08 -14.41
C GLY A 715 -3.71 -10.70 -13.00
N ALA A 716 -4.18 -11.94 -12.85
CA ALA A 716 -4.12 -12.69 -11.60
C ALA A 716 -2.84 -13.55 -11.46
N GLU A 717 -1.91 -13.55 -12.41
CA GLU A 717 -0.65 -14.31 -12.38
C GLU A 717 0.18 -13.96 -11.13
N MET A 718 0.90 -14.95 -10.61
CA MET A 718 1.82 -14.72 -9.49
C MET A 718 3.06 -13.96 -9.99
N PRO A 719 3.61 -13.04 -9.18
CA PRO A 719 4.85 -12.35 -9.53
C PRO A 719 5.98 -13.36 -9.81
N ASP A 720 6.82 -13.08 -10.81
CA ASP A 720 8.02 -13.87 -11.06
C ASP A 720 8.95 -13.81 -9.83
N SER A 721 9.46 -14.93 -9.39
CA SER A 721 10.41 -15.03 -8.25
C SER A 721 11.67 -14.16 -8.43
N ARG A 722 12.02 -13.80 -9.67
CA ARG A 722 13.16 -12.94 -10.02
C ARG A 722 12.80 -11.45 -10.13
N VAL A 723 11.57 -11.05 -9.83
CA VAL A 723 11.15 -9.64 -9.95
C VAL A 723 12.04 -8.68 -9.13
N MET A 724 12.61 -9.17 -8.03
CA MET A 724 13.55 -8.46 -7.16
C MET A 724 15.03 -8.70 -7.51
N GLN A 725 15.34 -9.26 -8.68
CA GLN A 725 16.70 -9.36 -9.24
C GLN A 725 16.91 -8.37 -10.39
N ARG A 726 15.87 -7.65 -10.79
CA ARG A 726 15.91 -6.64 -11.84
C ARG A 726 16.02 -5.25 -11.24
N PRO A 727 16.71 -4.29 -11.88
CA PRO A 727 16.70 -2.90 -11.46
C PRO A 727 15.30 -2.29 -11.55
N PRO A 728 15.05 -1.18 -10.85
CA PRO A 728 13.81 -0.43 -10.97
C PRO A 728 13.59 0.00 -12.42
N ARG A 729 12.32 -0.02 -12.84
CA ARG A 729 12.02 0.49 -14.18
C ARG A 729 12.10 2.03 -14.20
N ASP A 730 12.50 2.54 -15.34
CA ASP A 730 12.39 3.97 -15.63
C ASP A 730 10.92 4.34 -15.83
N SER A 731 10.37 5.19 -14.98
CA SER A 731 8.98 5.66 -15.03
C SER A 731 8.68 6.53 -16.26
N ALA A 732 9.71 7.12 -16.89
CA ALA A 732 9.59 7.93 -18.09
C ALA A 732 9.45 7.09 -19.38
N LYS A 733 9.91 5.82 -19.36
CA LYS A 733 9.82 4.96 -20.54
C LYS A 733 8.37 4.70 -20.95
N SER A 734 8.17 4.68 -22.29
CA SER A 734 6.91 4.31 -22.91
C SER A 734 6.53 2.86 -22.59
N PHE A 735 5.23 2.58 -22.55
CA PHE A 735 4.69 1.22 -22.41
C PHE A 735 5.18 0.28 -23.54
N PHE A 736 5.36 0.81 -24.75
CA PHE A 736 5.83 0.09 -25.95
C PHE A 736 7.35 0.04 -26.09
N ALA A 737 8.10 0.52 -25.09
CA ALA A 737 9.56 0.42 -25.11
C ALA A 737 10.03 -1.05 -25.10
N ASP A 738 11.31 -1.28 -25.34
CA ASP A 738 11.96 -2.59 -25.26
C ASP A 738 11.35 -3.66 -26.21
N ARG A 739 11.07 -3.30 -27.49
CA ARG A 739 10.49 -4.15 -28.56
C ARG A 739 9.03 -4.58 -28.34
N THR A 740 8.39 -4.24 -27.20
CA THR A 740 7.02 -4.69 -26.92
C THR A 740 6.03 -4.29 -28.03
N GLY A 741 6.16 -3.09 -28.60
CA GLY A 741 5.31 -2.67 -29.72
C GLY A 741 5.49 -3.54 -30.97
N LEU A 742 6.72 -3.92 -31.30
CA LEU A 742 7.02 -4.81 -32.40
C LEU A 742 6.48 -6.23 -32.18
N ASP A 743 6.65 -6.75 -30.94
CA ASP A 743 6.15 -8.07 -30.59
C ASP A 743 4.62 -8.14 -30.71
N ILE A 744 3.90 -7.11 -30.25
CA ILE A 744 2.43 -6.98 -30.40
C ILE A 744 2.03 -7.07 -31.88
N VAL A 745 2.71 -6.34 -32.76
CA VAL A 745 2.40 -6.33 -34.20
C VAL A 745 2.71 -7.68 -34.86
N LEU A 746 3.85 -8.30 -34.51
CA LEU A 746 4.24 -9.61 -35.06
C LEU A 746 3.31 -10.74 -34.63
N GLU A 747 2.91 -10.73 -33.37
CA GLU A 747 1.97 -11.71 -32.81
C GLU A 747 0.56 -11.52 -33.40
N GLY A 748 0.10 -10.27 -33.53
CA GLY A 748 -1.15 -9.98 -34.21
C GLY A 748 -1.12 -10.37 -35.70
N MET A 749 -0.03 -10.11 -36.43
CA MET A 749 0.13 -10.57 -37.82
C MET A 749 0.05 -12.09 -37.91
N LEU A 750 0.68 -12.82 -37.01
CA LEU A 750 0.62 -14.28 -36.97
C LEU A 750 -0.83 -14.76 -36.81
N ILE A 751 -1.55 -14.25 -35.76
CA ILE A 751 -2.93 -14.66 -35.49
C ILE A 751 -3.85 -14.30 -36.64
N GLY A 752 -3.73 -13.09 -37.20
CA GLY A 752 -4.51 -12.67 -38.36
C GLY A 752 -4.24 -13.49 -39.63
N ALA A 753 -2.98 -13.85 -39.88
CA ALA A 753 -2.62 -14.70 -41.01
C ALA A 753 -3.17 -16.13 -40.87
N LEU A 754 -3.13 -16.72 -39.67
CA LEU A 754 -3.71 -18.03 -39.35
C LEU A 754 -5.23 -18.04 -39.55
N SER A 755 -5.91 -16.96 -39.11
CA SER A 755 -7.36 -16.81 -39.26
C SER A 755 -7.76 -16.60 -40.74
N LEU A 756 -6.98 -15.79 -41.47
CA LEU A 756 -7.19 -15.61 -42.90
C LEU A 756 -6.93 -16.93 -43.68
N PHE A 757 -5.92 -17.71 -43.27
CA PHE A 757 -5.68 -19.03 -43.89
C PHE A 757 -6.86 -19.97 -43.57
N ALA A 758 -7.40 -19.97 -42.37
CA ALA A 758 -8.61 -20.75 -42.04
C ALA A 758 -9.81 -20.35 -42.91
N PHE A 759 -9.99 -19.03 -43.17
CA PHE A 759 -11.02 -18.53 -44.08
C PHE A 759 -10.82 -19.07 -45.47
N VAL A 760 -9.62 -18.93 -46.03
CA VAL A 760 -9.30 -19.40 -47.41
C VAL A 760 -9.46 -20.93 -47.51
N ALA A 761 -9.02 -21.67 -46.52
CA ALA A 761 -9.17 -23.12 -46.48
C ALA A 761 -10.64 -23.55 -46.51
N GLY A 762 -11.49 -22.95 -45.68
CA GLY A 762 -12.94 -23.22 -45.68
C GLY A 762 -13.64 -22.77 -46.93
N ASN A 763 -13.18 -21.67 -47.55
CA ASN A 763 -13.78 -21.13 -48.76
C ASN A 763 -13.35 -21.84 -50.06
N SER A 764 -12.20 -22.57 -50.08
CA SER A 764 -11.64 -23.09 -51.33
C SER A 764 -11.00 -24.48 -51.27
N LEU A 765 -10.60 -25.02 -50.11
CA LEU A 765 -9.84 -26.27 -50.04
C LEU A 765 -10.69 -27.50 -49.70
N PHE A 766 -11.83 -27.35 -49.05
CA PHE A 766 -12.67 -28.45 -48.67
C PHE A 766 -13.76 -28.81 -49.70
N LYS A 767 -14.26 -30.02 -49.66
CA LYS A 767 -15.21 -30.54 -50.61
C LYS A 767 -16.53 -29.77 -50.67
N ASN A 768 -16.96 -29.20 -49.57
CA ASN A 768 -18.14 -28.33 -49.41
C ASN A 768 -17.79 -26.86 -49.19
N SER A 769 -16.72 -26.41 -49.81
CA SER A 769 -16.23 -25.05 -49.62
C SER A 769 -17.27 -24.01 -50.01
N CYS A 770 -17.47 -23.06 -49.11
CA CYS A 770 -18.33 -21.90 -49.29
C CYS A 770 -17.88 -20.77 -48.34
N VAL A 771 -18.35 -19.55 -48.59
CA VAL A 771 -18.00 -18.37 -47.79
C VAL A 771 -18.41 -18.55 -46.32
N GLU A 772 -19.52 -19.17 -46.06
CA GLU A 772 -20.03 -19.41 -44.69
C GLU A 772 -19.16 -20.40 -43.93
N LEU A 773 -18.68 -21.48 -44.58
CA LEU A 773 -17.73 -22.40 -44.00
C LEU A 773 -16.40 -21.71 -43.73
N GLY A 774 -15.93 -20.88 -44.67
CA GLY A 774 -14.71 -20.07 -44.49
C GLY A 774 -14.81 -19.16 -43.27
N ARG A 775 -15.93 -18.42 -43.10
CA ARG A 775 -16.21 -17.57 -41.93
C ARG A 775 -16.25 -18.37 -40.62
N THR A 776 -16.89 -19.52 -40.65
CA THR A 776 -16.96 -20.41 -39.48
C THR A 776 -15.59 -20.89 -39.05
N MET A 777 -14.74 -21.33 -40.02
CA MET A 777 -13.38 -21.77 -39.75
C MET A 777 -12.51 -20.61 -39.24
N ALA A 778 -12.65 -19.41 -39.83
CA ALA A 778 -11.93 -18.22 -39.38
C ALA A 778 -12.30 -17.81 -37.95
N PHE A 779 -13.60 -17.78 -37.66
CA PHE A 779 -14.09 -17.47 -36.31
C PHE A 779 -13.60 -18.45 -35.25
N ALA A 780 -13.64 -19.75 -35.53
CA ALA A 780 -13.13 -20.78 -34.65
C ALA A 780 -11.60 -20.68 -34.51
N ALA A 781 -10.87 -20.50 -35.60
CA ALA A 781 -9.40 -20.37 -35.57
C ALA A 781 -8.96 -19.12 -34.81
N GLN A 782 -9.56 -17.94 -35.07
CA GLN A 782 -9.24 -16.70 -34.36
C GLN A 782 -9.40 -16.86 -32.87
N SER A 783 -10.60 -17.23 -32.41
CA SER A 783 -10.92 -17.39 -31.00
C SER A 783 -10.00 -18.42 -30.30
N LEU A 784 -9.78 -19.59 -30.88
CA LEU A 784 -8.93 -20.63 -30.27
C LEU A 784 -7.44 -20.27 -30.32
N CYS A 785 -6.95 -19.57 -31.35
CA CYS A 785 -5.59 -19.04 -31.41
C CYS A 785 -5.34 -18.04 -30.27
N GLU A 786 -6.29 -17.14 -30.00
CA GLU A 786 -6.20 -16.14 -28.95
C GLU A 786 -6.23 -16.78 -27.56
N ILE A 787 -7.14 -17.74 -27.33
CA ILE A 787 -7.13 -18.53 -26.08
C ILE A 787 -5.77 -19.23 -25.90
N ALA A 788 -5.22 -19.86 -26.92
CA ALA A 788 -3.90 -20.51 -26.86
C ALA A 788 -2.79 -19.49 -26.62
N HIS A 789 -2.85 -18.34 -27.31
CA HIS A 789 -1.88 -17.25 -27.17
C HIS A 789 -1.85 -16.66 -25.76
N SER A 790 -2.96 -16.67 -25.01
CA SER A 790 -3.01 -16.23 -23.62
C SER A 790 -2.00 -16.97 -22.73
N PHE A 791 -1.70 -18.24 -23.00
CA PHE A 791 -0.68 -19.00 -22.28
C PHE A 791 0.74 -18.52 -22.60
N ASN A 792 0.99 -18.01 -23.82
CA ASN A 792 2.29 -17.44 -24.20
C ASN A 792 2.60 -16.16 -23.45
N MET A 793 1.57 -15.38 -23.14
CA MET A 793 1.68 -14.08 -22.46
C MET A 793 2.04 -14.20 -20.98
N ARG A 794 1.99 -15.39 -20.37
CA ARG A 794 2.29 -15.60 -18.95
C ARG A 794 3.72 -15.25 -18.57
N SER A 795 4.67 -15.51 -19.44
CA SER A 795 6.09 -15.30 -19.16
C SER A 795 6.92 -15.18 -20.44
N ARG A 796 8.04 -14.46 -20.34
CA ARG A 796 9.10 -14.51 -21.38
C ARG A 796 9.85 -15.85 -21.41
N ARG A 797 9.69 -16.70 -20.39
CA ARG A 797 10.20 -18.06 -20.38
C ARG A 797 9.29 -19.00 -21.15
N SER A 798 9.83 -20.17 -21.51
CA SER A 798 9.04 -21.25 -22.07
C SER A 798 7.86 -21.60 -21.16
N VAL A 799 6.68 -21.71 -21.74
CA VAL A 799 5.44 -22.11 -21.06
C VAL A 799 5.60 -23.50 -20.41
N PHE A 800 6.37 -24.38 -21.06
CA PHE A 800 6.65 -25.74 -20.54
C PHE A 800 7.52 -25.69 -19.28
N SER A 801 8.46 -24.71 -19.18
CA SER A 801 9.34 -24.58 -18.00
C SER A 801 8.63 -24.04 -16.77
N ILE A 802 7.61 -23.20 -16.94
CA ILE A 802 6.80 -22.66 -15.83
C ILE A 802 5.60 -23.52 -15.48
N GLY A 803 5.29 -24.52 -16.31
CA GLY A 803 4.13 -25.41 -16.20
C GLY A 803 2.86 -24.78 -16.78
N ILE A 804 2.30 -25.38 -17.83
CA ILE A 804 1.14 -24.87 -18.56
C ILE A 804 -0.04 -24.58 -17.62
N PHE A 805 -0.33 -25.49 -16.72
CA PHE A 805 -1.49 -25.45 -15.81
C PHE A 805 -1.18 -24.84 -14.44
N SER A 806 -0.01 -24.22 -14.23
CA SER A 806 0.37 -23.62 -12.94
C SER A 806 -0.54 -22.42 -12.56
N ASN A 807 -1.05 -21.65 -13.53
CA ASN A 807 -2.12 -20.67 -13.31
C ASN A 807 -3.49 -21.33 -13.47
N ARG A 808 -4.04 -21.85 -12.39
CA ARG A 808 -5.37 -22.49 -12.39
C ARG A 808 -6.48 -21.56 -12.88
N LYS A 809 -6.39 -20.26 -12.61
CA LYS A 809 -7.40 -19.28 -13.05
C LYS A 809 -7.41 -19.14 -14.57
N LEU A 810 -6.24 -19.01 -15.18
CA LEU A 810 -6.12 -18.94 -16.63
C LEU A 810 -6.61 -20.25 -17.28
N THR A 811 -6.23 -21.39 -16.73
CA THR A 811 -6.68 -22.69 -17.23
C THR A 811 -8.20 -22.82 -17.20
N VAL A 812 -8.85 -22.42 -16.09
CA VAL A 812 -10.31 -22.43 -15.97
C VAL A 812 -10.96 -21.45 -16.94
N CYS A 813 -10.42 -20.22 -17.04
CA CYS A 813 -10.95 -19.24 -18.00
C CYS A 813 -10.80 -19.70 -19.46
N ALA A 814 -9.66 -20.25 -19.83
CA ALA A 814 -9.42 -20.78 -21.18
C ALA A 814 -10.38 -21.95 -21.50
N ALA A 815 -10.56 -22.87 -20.56
CA ALA A 815 -11.50 -23.97 -20.72
C ALA A 815 -12.96 -23.47 -20.83
N LEU A 816 -13.34 -22.46 -20.04
CA LEU A 816 -14.65 -21.84 -20.12
C LEU A 816 -14.86 -21.12 -21.48
N CYS A 817 -13.89 -20.37 -21.94
CA CYS A 817 -13.95 -19.71 -23.25
C CYS A 817 -14.06 -20.72 -24.39
N ALA A 818 -13.26 -21.79 -24.37
CA ALA A 818 -13.34 -22.87 -25.35
C ALA A 818 -14.71 -23.57 -25.31
N ALA A 819 -15.26 -23.83 -24.12
CA ALA A 819 -16.59 -24.41 -23.98
C ALA A 819 -17.68 -23.48 -24.53
N LEU A 820 -17.63 -22.18 -24.24
CA LEU A 820 -18.54 -21.19 -24.77
C LEU A 820 -18.45 -21.09 -26.30
N GLN A 821 -17.23 -21.09 -26.86
CA GLN A 821 -16.99 -21.12 -28.30
C GLN A 821 -17.63 -22.37 -28.94
N LEU A 822 -17.38 -23.54 -28.36
CA LEU A 822 -18.00 -24.77 -28.84
C LEU A 822 -19.53 -24.74 -28.73
N THR A 823 -20.06 -24.16 -27.67
CA THR A 823 -21.54 -24.02 -27.48
C THR A 823 -22.14 -23.15 -28.57
N VAL A 824 -21.51 -22.01 -28.90
CA VAL A 824 -21.96 -21.13 -30.00
C VAL A 824 -21.94 -21.86 -31.34
N MET A 825 -20.97 -22.75 -31.56
CA MET A 825 -20.80 -23.47 -32.83
C MET A 825 -21.69 -24.71 -32.97
N THR A 826 -22.16 -25.28 -31.85
CA THR A 826 -22.87 -26.57 -31.85
C THR A 826 -24.36 -26.48 -31.55
N VAL A 827 -24.79 -25.48 -30.78
CA VAL A 827 -26.18 -25.28 -30.39
C VAL A 827 -26.93 -24.57 -31.52
N PRO A 828 -27.93 -25.22 -32.19
CA PRO A 828 -28.52 -24.70 -33.43
C PRO A 828 -29.05 -23.25 -33.35
N PRO A 829 -29.76 -22.80 -32.30
CA PRO A 829 -30.23 -21.43 -32.22
C PRO A 829 -29.08 -20.41 -32.14
N LEU A 830 -27.98 -20.78 -31.43
CA LEU A 830 -26.79 -19.92 -31.33
C LEU A 830 -25.98 -19.94 -32.64
N ALA A 831 -25.80 -21.11 -33.25
CA ALA A 831 -25.11 -21.23 -34.53
C ALA A 831 -25.81 -20.39 -35.61
N ALA A 832 -27.14 -20.39 -35.65
CA ALA A 832 -27.92 -19.55 -36.53
C ALA A 832 -27.71 -18.05 -36.25
N LEU A 833 -27.70 -17.65 -34.97
CA LEU A 833 -27.48 -16.26 -34.57
C LEU A 833 -26.08 -15.73 -34.98
N PHE A 834 -25.06 -16.58 -34.84
CA PHE A 834 -23.67 -16.24 -35.19
C PHE A 834 -23.34 -16.55 -36.67
N ASN A 835 -24.28 -17.01 -37.41
CA ASN A 835 -24.14 -17.44 -38.84
C ASN A 835 -22.97 -18.41 -39.03
N VAL A 836 -23.00 -19.50 -38.23
CA VAL A 836 -21.97 -20.54 -38.18
C VAL A 836 -22.52 -21.84 -38.74
N SER A 837 -21.73 -22.46 -39.62
CA SER A 837 -22.01 -23.77 -40.24
C SER A 837 -21.42 -24.93 -39.40
N ALA A 838 -22.02 -26.10 -39.46
CA ALA A 838 -21.47 -27.30 -38.78
C ALA A 838 -20.14 -27.73 -39.48
N LEU A 839 -19.09 -27.91 -38.66
CA LEU A 839 -17.77 -28.32 -39.14
C LEU A 839 -17.65 -29.86 -39.13
N THR A 840 -17.03 -30.39 -40.19
CA THR A 840 -16.63 -31.79 -40.27
C THR A 840 -15.41 -32.09 -39.39
N PRO A 841 -15.08 -33.34 -39.09
CA PRO A 841 -13.87 -33.70 -38.31
C PRO A 841 -12.57 -33.23 -38.95
N ALA A 842 -12.47 -33.19 -40.29
CA ALA A 842 -11.27 -32.70 -40.99
C ALA A 842 -11.08 -31.20 -40.84
N GLU A 843 -12.16 -30.41 -40.92
CA GLU A 843 -12.18 -28.98 -40.67
C GLU A 843 -11.83 -28.64 -39.24
N TRP A 844 -12.39 -29.38 -38.28
CA TRP A 844 -12.01 -29.27 -36.86
C TRP A 844 -10.53 -29.57 -36.59
N LEU A 845 -9.98 -30.60 -37.27
CA LEU A 845 -8.55 -30.91 -37.16
C LEU A 845 -7.67 -29.77 -37.66
N THR A 846 -8.10 -29.16 -38.78
CA THR A 846 -7.40 -27.98 -39.35
C THR A 846 -7.45 -26.79 -38.39
N VAL A 847 -8.60 -26.47 -37.86
CA VAL A 847 -8.78 -25.40 -36.85
C VAL A 847 -7.93 -25.68 -35.60
N ALA A 848 -7.93 -26.92 -35.10
CA ALA A 848 -7.13 -27.29 -33.93
C ALA A 848 -5.62 -27.16 -34.17
N ALA A 849 -5.15 -27.57 -35.36
CA ALA A 849 -3.73 -27.40 -35.75
C ALA A 849 -3.34 -25.92 -35.80
N LEU A 850 -4.19 -25.07 -36.39
CA LEU A 850 -3.96 -23.62 -36.42
C LEU A 850 -3.98 -23.01 -35.02
N ALA A 851 -4.91 -23.44 -34.14
CA ALA A 851 -5.02 -22.93 -32.78
C ALA A 851 -3.76 -23.20 -31.90
N ILE A 852 -3.05 -24.29 -32.17
CA ILE A 852 -1.81 -24.64 -31.43
C ILE A 852 -0.60 -23.88 -31.99
N SER A 853 -0.65 -23.43 -33.23
CA SER A 853 0.47 -22.80 -33.91
C SER A 853 1.07 -21.60 -33.19
N PRO A 854 0.29 -20.67 -32.56
CA PRO A 854 0.84 -19.54 -31.81
C PRO A 854 1.77 -19.96 -30.68
N ILE A 855 1.47 -21.10 -30.02
CA ILE A 855 2.32 -21.64 -28.94
C ILE A 855 3.65 -22.08 -29.54
N ALA A 856 3.63 -22.85 -30.64
CA ALA A 856 4.84 -23.34 -31.29
C ALA A 856 5.74 -22.20 -31.79
N PHE A 857 5.19 -21.18 -32.44
CA PHE A 857 5.93 -20.01 -32.90
C PHE A 857 6.51 -19.19 -31.73
N SER A 858 5.75 -18.96 -30.68
CA SER A 858 6.23 -18.24 -29.50
C SER A 858 7.38 -19.00 -28.81
N GLU A 859 7.25 -20.31 -28.65
CA GLU A 859 8.30 -21.11 -28.02
C GLU A 859 9.58 -21.19 -28.86
N LEU A 860 9.46 -21.26 -30.19
CA LEU A 860 10.61 -21.13 -31.10
C LEU A 860 11.26 -19.74 -30.97
N GLY A 861 10.49 -18.69 -30.94
CA GLY A 861 10.99 -17.33 -30.73
C GLY A 861 11.74 -17.18 -29.40
N LYS A 862 11.19 -17.74 -28.30
CA LYS A 862 11.83 -17.75 -26.97
C LYS A 862 13.11 -18.58 -26.95
N ALA A 863 13.16 -19.71 -27.67
CA ALA A 863 14.35 -20.56 -27.77
C ALA A 863 15.50 -19.86 -28.53
N VAL A 864 15.18 -19.12 -29.59
CA VAL A 864 16.17 -18.37 -30.39
C VAL A 864 16.60 -17.08 -29.68
N GLY A 865 15.65 -16.36 -29.05
CA GLY A 865 15.91 -15.11 -28.33
C GLY A 865 16.57 -15.29 -26.97
N GLY A 866 16.30 -16.39 -26.25
CA GLY A 866 16.82 -16.68 -24.94
C GLY A 866 18.34 -16.90 -24.83
N LYS A 867 19.03 -17.11 -25.95
CA LYS A 867 20.50 -17.15 -25.99
C LYS A 867 21.17 -15.77 -25.89
N ARG A 868 20.42 -14.65 -26.08
CA ARG A 868 20.94 -13.28 -26.02
C ARG A 868 20.76 -12.58 -24.66
N GLU A 869 19.93 -13.09 -23.76
CA GLU A 869 19.71 -12.50 -22.43
C GLU A 869 20.58 -13.13 -21.32
N THR A 870 21.41 -14.11 -21.60
CA THR A 870 22.35 -14.74 -20.66
C THR A 870 23.79 -14.24 -20.80
N GLU A 871 24.06 -13.34 -21.74
CA GLU A 871 25.26 -12.51 -21.80
C GLU A 871 24.96 -11.05 -21.39
#